data_2e31eba1f509ddec83158fcbb3c07ce5
#
_entry.id   2e31eba1f509ddec83158fcbb3c07ce5
#
_cell.length_a   1.000
_cell.length_b   1.000
_cell.length_c   1.000
_cell.angle_alpha   90.00
_cell.angle_beta   90.00
_cell.angle_gamma   90.00
#
_symmetry.space_group_name_H-M   'P 1'
#
loop_
_entity.id
_entity.type
_entity.pdbx_description
1 polymer ?
#
loop_
_entity_poly.entity_id
_entity_poly.type
_entity_poly.pdbx_seq_one_letter_code
_entity_poly.pdbx_strand_id
1 'polypeptide(L)'
;MSLPVLPIPQFAPPLCRMAAAALLVTVAATLALVGPAFAQEAERSIDNDIGNLRSQVGLVETDLRNARDKERRYPLDRRFIEANLAYDRGNLSTAAVMLTDLVQNPEFQSRSDYVDALFMLGDALYRMRNYAGAKRYLDKLVVGMGNKHFQQALAELVDVAVRMHRMDEVENLAKRLEAVPGDSRKSELLYQFGRSFFLGHDYARGRQFLEQVQIGEPRWGAAHFYIGALLVDQKKYDDAMVEFRKVSDAAKVNSSDPKRKMEASVIDFVNLALGRLLLAQKKYEEAIQFYVQIDRNSMVYEEALFELAATYVAGSKPKRALEVLDLLLLTVSDDNVAVQAAVLRGRINMLDKQYEKADAAYKEVVERYSAIEGELRNFATNDKNLEQFFAWLLARGSEDYSIVRPVSERVAKYLEKDEDMQRVVSMFDDMAAERADVKESAKIAAVIDAALRESARLDMFPDLKDAWVRLAESQNGCIAVGKRIVDSLRSQAYPSMDAENRARSDAMLEQRKKLEVAYSKIPPDAGAYIRRQNRVVQDFTNLAGEVGLLKAQLSTVKEQLLSIEKMLNERLFGGEGVVLTKDQEKKIREALQNEKDEWRRIGREIEEMAQAVEVAAQTVGAGDKVSGDENAIRQALLNAQRVEQTVYVGHLEARSIGDPGKLRLSRLALEKLYSDILALLGQVQDRAQERLGGIKKVLASEQKNIAEYQSSVRSYEEDARLLARQVGYTLVRAAQNRLSEILLEADLGLVDVAWQRKQQKATAIRELQDERSQRIKSLGDVLNNLTSDTGEGED
;
A
#
# COMPACT_ATOMS: atom_id res chain seq x y z
N MET A 1 43.41 -25.53 28.38
CA MET A 1 43.33 -26.20 29.66
C MET A 1 43.14 -27.67 29.37
N SER A 2 44.25 -28.39 29.57
CA SER A 2 44.42 -29.82 29.32
C SER A 2 43.86 -30.62 30.53
N LEU A 3 43.13 -31.69 30.26
CA LEU A 3 42.81 -32.73 31.22
C LEU A 3 43.68 -33.97 31.00
N PRO A 4 44.06 -34.65 32.05
CA PRO A 4 45.14 -35.65 31.98
C PRO A 4 44.66 -37.08 31.68
N VAL A 5 45.51 -37.78 30.91
CA VAL A 5 45.40 -39.23 30.67
C VAL A 5 45.84 -40.04 31.90
N LEU A 6 45.06 -41.03 32.29
CA LEU A 6 45.50 -42.02 33.30
C LEU A 6 45.75 -43.40 32.62
N PRO A 7 46.76 -44.17 33.08
CA PRO A 7 47.26 -45.30 32.36
C PRO A 7 46.61 -46.66 32.69
N ILE A 8 46.69 -47.58 31.78
CA ILE A 8 46.25 -48.97 31.84
C ILE A 8 47.34 -49.79 32.57
N PRO A 9 47.03 -50.67 33.52
CA PRO A 9 48.00 -51.65 33.97
C PRO A 9 47.85 -52.95 33.17
N GLN A 10 48.96 -53.39 32.59
CA GLN A 10 49.25 -54.76 32.21
C GLN A 10 49.51 -55.61 33.47
N PHE A 11 48.84 -56.77 33.56
CA PHE A 11 49.50 -58.02 34.07
C PHE A 11 48.54 -59.19 33.86
N ALA A 12 48.97 -60.20 33.12
CA ALA A 12 48.39 -61.54 33.12
C ALA A 12 49.31 -62.47 34.01
N PRO A 13 48.81 -63.52 34.45
CA PRO A 13 49.48 -64.81 34.17
C PRO A 13 48.50 -65.99 33.89
N PRO A 14 49.04 -67.11 33.40
CA PRO A 14 48.35 -68.18 32.70
C PRO A 14 47.87 -69.32 33.59
N LEU A 15 46.58 -69.58 33.56
CA LEU A 15 46.04 -70.92 34.01
C LEU A 15 44.59 -71.04 33.62
N CYS A 16 44.33 -71.83 32.60
CA CYS A 16 43.06 -72.57 32.38
C CYS A 16 42.90 -73.01 30.92
N ARG A 17 43.72 -73.90 30.46
CA ARG A 17 43.46 -74.59 29.16
C ARG A 17 42.55 -75.82 29.26
N MET A 18 41.94 -76.07 30.40
CA MET A 18 41.03 -77.21 30.56
C MET A 18 39.54 -76.88 30.85
N ALA A 19 39.17 -75.61 30.92
CA ALA A 19 37.76 -75.21 31.07
C ALA A 19 37.12 -74.83 29.70
N ALA A 20 37.89 -74.73 28.65
CA ALA A 20 37.36 -74.29 27.34
C ALA A 20 36.57 -75.35 26.55
N ALA A 21 36.77 -76.60 26.78
CA ALA A 21 36.05 -77.68 26.06
C ALA A 21 34.65 -78.00 26.71
N ALA A 22 34.45 -77.79 27.97
CA ALA A 22 33.12 -77.90 28.58
C ALA A 22 32.19 -76.72 28.36
N LEU A 23 32.76 -75.49 28.15
CA LEU A 23 31.99 -74.30 27.88
C LEU A 23 31.48 -74.24 26.41
N LEU A 24 32.23 -74.83 25.46
CA LEU A 24 31.84 -74.90 24.06
C LEU A 24 30.65 -75.86 23.79
N VAL A 25 30.49 -76.93 24.52
CA VAL A 25 29.34 -77.84 24.43
C VAL A 25 28.10 -77.26 25.12
N THR A 26 28.23 -76.51 26.21
CA THR A 26 27.09 -75.85 26.85
C THR A 26 26.64 -74.60 26.07
N VAL A 27 27.59 -73.84 25.45
CA VAL A 27 27.27 -72.70 24.60
C VAL A 27 26.60 -73.18 23.28
N ALA A 28 27.01 -74.31 22.70
CA ALA A 28 26.36 -74.87 21.51
C ALA A 28 24.97 -75.43 21.83
N ALA A 29 24.73 -76.03 23.02
CA ALA A 29 23.43 -76.51 23.43
C ALA A 29 22.46 -75.36 23.85
N THR A 30 22.96 -74.28 24.43
CA THR A 30 22.19 -73.07 24.72
C THR A 30 21.88 -72.25 23.45
N LEU A 31 22.79 -72.21 22.46
CA LEU A 31 22.56 -71.59 21.16
C LEU A 31 21.51 -72.42 20.32
N ALA A 32 21.44 -73.72 20.45
CA ALA A 32 20.46 -74.55 19.78
C ALA A 32 19.04 -74.46 20.37
N LEU A 33 18.90 -74.08 21.66
CA LEU A 33 17.61 -73.91 22.37
C LEU A 33 17.14 -72.41 22.34
N VAL A 34 18.05 -71.48 22.20
CA VAL A 34 17.74 -70.03 22.15
C VAL A 34 17.46 -69.55 20.72
N GLY A 35 18.00 -70.27 19.72
CA GLY A 35 17.81 -69.92 18.30
C GLY A 35 16.36 -69.77 17.85
N PRO A 36 15.44 -70.73 18.15
CA PRO A 36 14.05 -70.62 17.70
C PRO A 36 13.23 -69.59 18.50
N ALA A 37 13.57 -69.30 19.74
CA ALA A 37 12.90 -68.27 20.52
C ALA A 37 13.25 -66.85 20.02
N PHE A 38 14.52 -66.57 19.72
CA PHE A 38 14.95 -65.33 19.11
C PHE A 38 14.39 -65.15 17.69
N ALA A 39 14.28 -66.20 16.90
CA ALA A 39 13.68 -66.15 15.58
C ALA A 39 12.17 -65.81 15.67
N GLN A 40 11.42 -66.39 16.58
CA GLN A 40 10.00 -66.10 16.80
C GLN A 40 9.78 -64.67 17.32
N GLU A 41 10.63 -64.16 18.15
CA GLU A 41 10.56 -62.78 18.69
C GLU A 41 10.88 -61.77 17.57
N ALA A 42 11.87 -62.05 16.73
CA ALA A 42 12.20 -61.23 15.54
C ALA A 42 11.04 -61.19 14.52
N GLU A 43 10.36 -62.33 14.30
CA GLU A 43 9.22 -62.44 13.41
C GLU A 43 8.00 -61.66 13.95
N ARG A 44 7.68 -61.79 15.23
CA ARG A 44 6.61 -60.97 15.87
C ARG A 44 6.89 -59.48 15.81
N SER A 45 8.16 -59.06 15.95
CA SER A 45 8.59 -57.67 15.80
C SER A 45 8.38 -57.19 14.38
N ILE A 46 8.66 -57.99 13.36
CA ILE A 46 8.42 -57.64 11.95
C ILE A 46 6.94 -57.45 11.67
N ASP A 47 6.08 -58.35 12.12
CA ASP A 47 4.61 -58.25 11.92
C ASP A 47 4.02 -57.05 12.64
N ASN A 48 4.47 -56.72 13.83
CA ASN A 48 4.08 -55.54 14.57
C ASN A 48 4.47 -54.25 13.84
N ASP A 49 5.69 -54.20 13.26
CA ASP A 49 6.14 -53.05 12.50
C ASP A 49 5.36 -52.85 11.20
N ILE A 50 5.04 -53.95 10.50
CA ILE A 50 4.14 -53.90 9.32
C ILE A 50 2.74 -53.41 9.73
N GLY A 51 2.22 -53.85 10.86
CA GLY A 51 0.95 -53.36 11.42
C GLY A 51 0.96 -51.86 11.70
N ASN A 52 2.02 -51.37 12.32
CA ASN A 52 2.20 -49.97 12.65
C ASN A 52 2.31 -49.13 11.38
N LEU A 53 3.11 -49.54 10.40
CA LEU A 53 3.23 -48.86 9.10
C LEU A 53 1.90 -48.84 8.34
N ARG A 54 1.12 -49.92 8.37
CA ARG A 54 -0.21 -49.97 7.76
C ARG A 54 -1.17 -49.00 8.42
N SER A 55 -1.12 -48.87 9.74
CA SER A 55 -1.92 -47.87 10.47
C SER A 55 -1.55 -46.45 10.07
N GLN A 56 -0.26 -46.13 9.99
CA GLN A 56 0.22 -44.80 9.53
C GLN A 56 -0.24 -44.46 8.11
N VAL A 57 -0.11 -45.39 7.17
CA VAL A 57 -0.56 -45.21 5.78
C VAL A 57 -2.09 -45.03 5.72
N GLY A 58 -2.85 -45.78 6.53
CA GLY A 58 -4.31 -45.63 6.63
C GLY A 58 -4.75 -44.27 7.16
N LEU A 59 -3.98 -43.66 8.06
CA LEU A 59 -4.21 -42.29 8.52
C LEU A 59 -4.01 -41.28 7.37
N VAL A 60 -2.92 -41.42 6.61
CA VAL A 60 -2.68 -40.54 5.44
C VAL A 60 -3.78 -40.67 4.40
N GLU A 61 -4.25 -41.91 4.12
CA GLU A 61 -5.37 -42.12 3.19
C GLU A 61 -6.65 -41.43 3.67
N THR A 62 -6.94 -41.52 4.97
CA THR A 62 -8.10 -40.87 5.58
C THR A 62 -7.98 -39.36 5.52
N ASP A 63 -6.81 -38.83 5.85
CA ASP A 63 -6.54 -37.39 5.77
C ASP A 63 -6.71 -36.87 4.33
N LEU A 64 -6.22 -37.61 3.34
CA LEU A 64 -6.40 -37.25 1.93
C LEU A 64 -7.89 -37.29 1.51
N ARG A 65 -8.69 -38.23 1.99
CA ARG A 65 -10.14 -38.25 1.71
C ARG A 65 -10.84 -37.05 2.36
N ASN A 66 -10.54 -36.81 3.63
CA ASN A 66 -11.15 -35.70 4.37
C ASN A 66 -10.72 -34.34 3.82
N ALA A 67 -9.50 -34.20 3.29
CA ALA A 67 -9.04 -32.98 2.64
C ALA A 67 -9.89 -32.65 1.41
N ARG A 68 -10.31 -33.65 0.62
CA ARG A 68 -11.20 -33.47 -0.53
C ARG A 68 -12.57 -32.91 -0.13
N ASP A 69 -13.09 -33.34 1.01
CA ASP A 69 -14.37 -32.83 1.53
C ASP A 69 -14.22 -31.47 2.21
N LYS A 70 -13.06 -31.20 2.82
CA LYS A 70 -12.72 -29.88 3.38
C LYS A 70 -12.45 -28.84 2.31
N GLU A 71 -11.84 -29.20 1.18
CA GLU A 71 -11.65 -28.26 0.05
C GLU A 71 -12.97 -27.83 -0.60
N ARG A 72 -13.95 -28.72 -0.66
CA ARG A 72 -15.32 -28.36 -1.07
C ARG A 72 -16.00 -27.43 -0.06
N ARG A 73 -15.54 -27.38 1.19
CA ARG A 73 -16.11 -26.61 2.28
C ARG A 73 -15.17 -25.57 2.86
N TYR A 74 -13.96 -25.37 2.31
CA TYR A 74 -13.05 -24.32 2.79
C TYR A 74 -13.63 -22.97 2.44
N PRO A 75 -13.91 -22.32 3.44
CA PRO A 75 -15.28 -21.90 3.56
C PRO A 75 -15.27 -20.48 3.09
N LEU A 76 -16.07 -20.24 2.11
CA LEU A 76 -16.57 -18.92 1.78
C LEU A 76 -16.86 -18.13 3.07
N ASP A 77 -17.29 -18.78 4.16
CA ASP A 77 -17.43 -18.19 5.49
C ASP A 77 -16.13 -17.57 6.04
N ARG A 78 -15.05 -18.32 6.02
CA ARG A 78 -13.77 -17.82 6.55
C ARG A 78 -13.20 -16.72 5.66
N ARG A 79 -13.29 -16.86 4.35
CA ARG A 79 -12.89 -15.80 3.40
C ARG A 79 -13.71 -14.53 3.62
N PHE A 80 -15.02 -14.68 3.85
CA PHE A 80 -15.88 -13.54 4.14
C PHE A 80 -15.54 -12.89 5.48
N ILE A 81 -15.26 -13.68 6.53
CA ILE A 81 -14.81 -13.14 7.81
C ILE A 81 -13.46 -12.40 7.67
N GLU A 82 -12.51 -12.95 6.93
CA GLU A 82 -11.21 -12.32 6.67
C GLU A 82 -11.37 -11.02 5.87
N ALA A 83 -12.24 -11.01 4.85
CA ALA A 83 -12.56 -9.82 4.07
C ALA A 83 -13.25 -8.75 4.91
N ASN A 84 -14.21 -9.14 5.76
CA ASN A 84 -14.89 -8.25 6.70
C ASN A 84 -13.88 -7.62 7.69
N LEU A 85 -12.98 -8.44 8.25
CA LEU A 85 -11.94 -7.96 9.16
C LEU A 85 -10.98 -6.96 8.48
N ALA A 86 -10.62 -7.21 7.22
CA ALA A 86 -9.80 -6.27 6.45
C ALA A 86 -10.55 -4.94 6.22
N TYR A 87 -11.84 -5.01 5.88
CA TYR A 87 -12.70 -3.87 5.71
C TYR A 87 -12.83 -3.04 7.00
N ASP A 88 -13.14 -3.68 8.12
CA ASP A 88 -13.30 -3.03 9.44
C ASP A 88 -12.00 -2.36 9.92
N ARG A 89 -10.85 -2.93 9.57
CA ARG A 89 -9.53 -2.34 9.85
C ARG A 89 -9.14 -1.20 8.91
N GLY A 90 -9.94 -0.91 7.92
CA GLY A 90 -9.66 0.12 6.92
C GLY A 90 -8.64 -0.29 5.85
N ASN A 91 -8.26 -1.57 5.77
CA ASN A 91 -7.44 -2.09 4.68
C ASN A 91 -8.33 -2.35 3.45
N LEU A 92 -8.76 -1.26 2.83
CA LEU A 92 -9.79 -1.27 1.80
C LEU A 92 -9.35 -2.00 0.53
N SER A 93 -8.09 -1.90 0.15
CA SER A 93 -7.55 -2.57 -1.05
C SER A 93 -7.59 -4.09 -0.90
N THR A 94 -7.10 -4.62 0.23
CA THR A 94 -7.16 -6.05 0.52
C THR A 94 -8.61 -6.54 0.63
N ALA A 95 -9.48 -5.78 1.31
CA ALA A 95 -10.89 -6.09 1.43
C ALA A 95 -11.57 -6.13 0.05
N ALA A 96 -11.32 -5.15 -0.82
CA ALA A 96 -11.90 -5.09 -2.16
C ALA A 96 -11.49 -6.30 -3.02
N VAL A 97 -10.22 -6.73 -2.96
CA VAL A 97 -9.76 -7.93 -3.68
C VAL A 97 -10.48 -9.19 -3.18
N MET A 98 -10.50 -9.39 -1.86
CA MET A 98 -11.16 -10.57 -1.26
C MET A 98 -12.67 -10.58 -1.52
N LEU A 99 -13.33 -9.44 -1.40
CA LEU A 99 -14.76 -9.31 -1.65
C LEU A 99 -15.11 -9.48 -3.12
N THR A 100 -14.24 -9.05 -4.04
CA THR A 100 -14.44 -9.26 -5.48
C THR A 100 -14.46 -10.74 -5.82
N ASP A 101 -13.50 -11.52 -5.30
CA ASP A 101 -13.44 -12.97 -5.48
C ASP A 101 -14.73 -13.65 -4.93
N LEU A 102 -15.16 -13.24 -3.74
CA LEU A 102 -16.39 -13.76 -3.12
C LEU A 102 -17.64 -13.41 -3.92
N VAL A 103 -17.80 -12.16 -4.33
CA VAL A 103 -19.00 -11.68 -5.06
C VAL A 103 -19.09 -12.30 -6.45
N GLN A 104 -17.98 -12.67 -7.07
CA GLN A 104 -17.96 -13.37 -8.35
C GLN A 104 -18.22 -14.88 -8.21
N ASN A 105 -18.09 -15.45 -7.02
CA ASN A 105 -18.30 -16.88 -6.78
C ASN A 105 -19.80 -17.24 -6.84
N PRO A 106 -20.24 -18.13 -7.75
CA PRO A 106 -21.66 -18.47 -7.90
C PRO A 106 -22.29 -19.11 -6.64
N GLU A 107 -21.50 -19.87 -5.85
CA GLU A 107 -21.98 -20.49 -4.62
C GLU A 107 -22.22 -19.42 -3.53
N PHE A 108 -21.36 -18.41 -3.46
CA PHE A 108 -21.50 -17.32 -2.52
C PHE A 108 -22.68 -16.39 -2.85
N GLN A 109 -23.00 -16.23 -4.13
CA GLN A 109 -24.14 -15.41 -4.57
C GLN A 109 -25.50 -15.88 -4.05
N SER A 110 -25.62 -17.17 -3.72
CA SER A 110 -26.85 -17.74 -3.14
C SER A 110 -26.98 -17.56 -1.64
N ARG A 111 -25.98 -17.00 -0.96
CA ARG A 111 -25.90 -16.87 0.50
C ARG A 111 -26.51 -15.57 0.98
N SER A 112 -26.94 -15.59 2.27
CA SER A 112 -27.43 -14.38 2.96
C SER A 112 -26.40 -13.25 3.01
N ASP A 113 -25.13 -13.61 3.13
CA ASP A 113 -23.98 -12.68 3.31
C ASP A 113 -23.59 -11.97 1.99
N TYR A 114 -24.14 -12.41 0.85
CA TYR A 114 -23.86 -11.83 -0.47
C TYR A 114 -24.19 -10.33 -0.55
N VAL A 115 -25.31 -9.93 0.03
CA VAL A 115 -25.77 -8.53 0.06
C VAL A 115 -24.78 -7.66 0.88
N ASP A 116 -24.29 -8.20 1.99
CA ASP A 116 -23.29 -7.52 2.81
C ASP A 116 -21.96 -7.39 2.08
N ALA A 117 -21.49 -8.45 1.45
CA ALA A 117 -20.28 -8.43 0.65
C ALA A 117 -20.35 -7.45 -0.52
N LEU A 118 -21.48 -7.39 -1.21
CA LEU A 118 -21.72 -6.41 -2.27
C LEU A 118 -21.64 -4.97 -1.77
N PHE A 119 -22.24 -4.70 -0.61
CA PHE A 119 -22.22 -3.36 -0.02
C PHE A 119 -20.80 -2.99 0.41
N MET A 120 -20.14 -3.89 1.16
CA MET A 120 -18.77 -3.65 1.62
C MET A 120 -17.79 -3.43 0.46
N LEU A 121 -17.96 -4.17 -0.64
CA LEU A 121 -17.15 -3.98 -1.85
C LEU A 121 -17.44 -2.62 -2.50
N GLY A 122 -18.71 -2.26 -2.64
CA GLY A 122 -19.13 -0.97 -3.18
C GLY A 122 -18.61 0.20 -2.35
N ASP A 123 -18.78 0.17 -1.01
CA ASP A 123 -18.30 1.20 -0.09
C ASP A 123 -16.76 1.26 -0.06
N ALA A 124 -16.07 0.10 -0.05
CA ALA A 124 -14.61 0.08 -0.12
C ALA A 124 -14.09 0.79 -1.37
N LEU A 125 -14.64 0.49 -2.54
CA LEU A 125 -14.29 1.13 -3.80
C LEU A 125 -14.65 2.62 -3.81
N TYR A 126 -15.80 2.99 -3.24
CA TYR A 126 -16.22 4.38 -3.08
C TYR A 126 -15.22 5.17 -2.22
N ARG A 127 -14.83 4.63 -1.08
CA ARG A 127 -13.85 5.25 -0.17
C ARG A 127 -12.45 5.33 -0.78
N MET A 128 -12.10 4.38 -1.64
CA MET A 128 -10.87 4.40 -2.46
C MET A 128 -10.98 5.35 -3.66
N ARG A 129 -12.08 6.09 -3.83
CA ARG A 129 -12.38 6.97 -4.96
C ARG A 129 -12.51 6.26 -6.31
N ASN A 130 -12.61 4.95 -6.33
CA ASN A 130 -12.94 4.18 -7.53
C ASN A 130 -14.45 4.23 -7.78
N TYR A 131 -14.93 5.37 -8.25
CA TYR A 131 -16.37 5.65 -8.39
C TYR A 131 -17.05 4.76 -9.44
N ALA A 132 -16.36 4.46 -10.53
CA ALA A 132 -16.87 3.56 -11.56
C ALA A 132 -17.02 2.11 -11.04
N GLY A 133 -16.03 1.63 -10.30
CA GLY A 133 -16.09 0.34 -9.62
C GLY A 133 -17.18 0.28 -8.56
N ALA A 134 -17.25 1.30 -7.70
CA ALA A 134 -18.28 1.42 -6.66
C ALA A 134 -19.69 1.35 -7.27
N LYS A 135 -19.94 2.15 -8.30
CA LYS A 135 -21.22 2.16 -9.02
C LYS A 135 -21.64 0.79 -9.49
N ARG A 136 -20.72 0.03 -10.09
CA ARG A 136 -20.99 -1.32 -10.63
C ARG A 136 -21.58 -2.29 -9.60
N TYR A 137 -21.15 -2.18 -8.34
CA TYR A 137 -21.61 -3.07 -7.28
C TYR A 137 -22.78 -2.47 -6.48
N LEU A 138 -22.77 -1.16 -6.21
CA LEU A 138 -23.87 -0.47 -5.52
C LEU A 138 -25.16 -0.47 -6.34
N ASP A 139 -25.09 -0.34 -7.67
CA ASP A 139 -26.26 -0.43 -8.55
C ASP A 139 -27.05 -1.74 -8.36
N LYS A 140 -26.39 -2.86 -8.06
CA LYS A 140 -27.04 -4.15 -7.79
C LYS A 140 -27.87 -4.14 -6.52
N LEU A 141 -27.50 -3.31 -5.54
CA LEU A 141 -28.19 -3.19 -4.26
C LEU A 141 -29.44 -2.32 -4.33
N VAL A 142 -29.55 -1.46 -5.31
CA VAL A 142 -30.68 -0.54 -5.47
C VAL A 142 -31.72 -1.00 -6.51
N VAL A 143 -31.58 -2.22 -7.02
CA VAL A 143 -32.58 -2.81 -7.93
C VAL A 143 -33.88 -3.14 -7.20
N GLY A 144 -33.82 -3.52 -5.91
CA GLY A 144 -34.97 -3.83 -5.08
C GLY A 144 -34.84 -3.28 -3.66
N MET A 145 -35.95 -2.79 -3.09
CA MET A 145 -35.97 -2.13 -1.77
C MET A 145 -35.80 -3.10 -0.58
N GLY A 146 -35.78 -4.39 -0.80
CA GLY A 146 -35.87 -5.41 0.28
C GLY A 146 -34.58 -5.64 1.07
N ASN A 147 -33.45 -5.05 0.69
CA ASN A 147 -32.19 -5.26 1.39
C ASN A 147 -31.87 -4.15 2.39
N LYS A 148 -31.15 -4.50 3.44
CA LYS A 148 -30.82 -3.58 4.54
C LYS A 148 -29.88 -2.43 4.15
N HIS A 149 -29.15 -2.55 3.05
CA HIS A 149 -28.19 -1.56 2.55
C HIS A 149 -28.75 -0.65 1.47
N PHE A 150 -30.00 -0.84 1.06
CA PHE A 150 -30.61 -0.08 -0.03
C PHE A 150 -30.42 1.44 0.10
N GLN A 151 -30.75 2.00 1.26
CA GLN A 151 -30.66 3.45 1.44
C GLN A 151 -29.23 3.97 1.50
N GLN A 152 -28.30 3.20 2.09
CA GLN A 152 -26.88 3.57 2.11
C GLN A 152 -26.28 3.52 0.69
N ALA A 153 -26.52 2.42 -0.02
CA ALA A 153 -26.07 2.28 -1.40
C ALA A 153 -26.65 3.37 -2.31
N LEU A 154 -27.92 3.75 -2.10
CA LEU A 154 -28.54 4.83 -2.84
C LEU A 154 -27.89 6.19 -2.55
N ALA A 155 -27.55 6.47 -1.27
CA ALA A 155 -26.86 7.70 -0.87
C ALA A 155 -25.45 7.80 -1.50
N GLU A 156 -24.69 6.71 -1.48
CA GLU A 156 -23.36 6.67 -2.09
C GLU A 156 -23.44 6.80 -3.63
N LEU A 157 -24.42 6.15 -4.26
CA LEU A 157 -24.63 6.29 -5.72
C LEU A 157 -24.95 7.72 -6.13
N VAL A 158 -25.71 8.45 -5.33
CA VAL A 158 -26.00 9.86 -5.58
C VAL A 158 -24.72 10.70 -5.50
N ASP A 159 -23.89 10.48 -4.48
CA ASP A 159 -22.60 11.19 -4.37
C ASP A 159 -21.65 10.80 -5.51
N VAL A 160 -21.61 9.51 -5.88
CA VAL A 160 -20.84 9.03 -7.05
C VAL A 160 -21.31 9.72 -8.33
N ALA A 161 -22.62 9.82 -8.58
CA ALA A 161 -23.16 10.48 -9.76
C ALA A 161 -22.76 11.96 -9.83
N VAL A 162 -22.79 12.67 -8.70
CA VAL A 162 -22.34 14.07 -8.60
C VAL A 162 -20.86 14.19 -8.89
N ARG A 163 -20.01 13.33 -8.29
CA ARG A 163 -18.55 13.37 -8.49
C ARG A 163 -18.14 13.02 -9.92
N MET A 164 -18.94 12.19 -10.59
CA MET A 164 -18.77 11.86 -12.00
C MET A 164 -19.45 12.87 -12.94
N HIS A 165 -20.02 13.97 -12.43
CA HIS A 165 -20.78 14.98 -13.17
C HIS A 165 -21.95 14.42 -13.98
N ARG A 166 -22.60 13.36 -13.48
CA ARG A 166 -23.72 12.67 -14.15
C ARG A 166 -25.05 13.00 -13.49
N MET A 167 -25.46 14.25 -13.63
CA MET A 167 -26.70 14.75 -13.01
C MET A 167 -27.97 14.06 -13.55
N ASP A 168 -27.94 13.53 -14.77
CA ASP A 168 -28.99 12.67 -15.33
C ASP A 168 -29.22 11.40 -14.50
N GLU A 169 -28.19 10.83 -13.92
CA GLU A 169 -28.29 9.67 -13.04
C GLU A 169 -28.91 10.04 -11.69
N VAL A 170 -28.61 11.21 -11.13
CA VAL A 170 -29.23 11.70 -9.89
C VAL A 170 -30.77 11.73 -10.03
N GLU A 171 -31.29 12.17 -11.17
CA GLU A 171 -32.69 12.18 -11.47
C GLU A 171 -33.32 10.78 -11.47
N ASN A 172 -32.62 9.80 -12.05
CA ASN A 172 -33.07 8.42 -12.06
C ASN A 172 -33.03 7.77 -10.66
N LEU A 173 -32.03 8.14 -9.84
CA LEU A 173 -31.93 7.68 -8.45
C LEU A 173 -33.01 8.32 -7.58
N ALA A 174 -33.40 9.58 -7.84
CA ALA A 174 -34.47 10.26 -7.11
C ALA A 174 -35.83 9.52 -7.26
N LYS A 175 -36.13 8.97 -8.42
CA LYS A 175 -37.34 8.15 -8.63
C LYS A 175 -37.34 6.89 -7.74
N ARG A 176 -36.16 6.31 -7.46
CA ARG A 176 -36.02 5.18 -6.53
C ARG A 176 -36.24 5.61 -5.07
N LEU A 177 -35.84 6.83 -4.72
CA LEU A 177 -36.10 7.40 -3.41
C LEU A 177 -37.59 7.60 -3.13
N GLU A 178 -38.39 7.99 -4.15
CA GLU A 178 -39.83 8.17 -4.00
C GLU A 178 -40.54 6.91 -3.49
N ALA A 179 -39.99 5.74 -3.81
CA ALA A 179 -40.49 4.46 -3.35
C ALA A 179 -40.22 4.18 -1.85
N VAL A 180 -39.31 4.92 -1.21
CA VAL A 180 -39.03 4.82 0.24
C VAL A 180 -40.04 5.67 1.00
N PRO A 181 -40.81 5.10 1.98
CA PRO A 181 -41.73 5.88 2.80
C PRO A 181 -41.00 7.05 3.49
N GLY A 182 -41.62 8.23 3.49
CA GLY A 182 -40.99 9.46 4.00
C GLY A 182 -40.41 9.31 5.41
N ASP A 183 -41.19 8.74 6.32
CA ASP A 183 -40.81 8.51 7.73
C ASP A 183 -39.68 7.50 7.92
N SER A 184 -39.33 6.73 6.89
CA SER A 184 -38.27 5.71 6.92
C SER A 184 -36.97 6.18 6.26
N ARG A 185 -36.94 7.40 5.71
CA ARG A 185 -35.78 7.94 5.01
C ARG A 185 -34.69 8.34 5.99
N LYS A 186 -33.48 7.82 5.78
CA LYS A 186 -32.32 8.15 6.63
C LYS A 186 -31.80 9.55 6.32
N SER A 187 -31.31 10.25 7.34
CA SER A 187 -30.72 11.60 7.21
C SER A 187 -29.58 11.69 6.19
N GLU A 188 -28.73 10.69 6.11
CA GLU A 188 -27.63 10.63 5.12
C GLU A 188 -28.19 10.67 3.70
N LEU A 189 -29.23 9.88 3.41
CA LEU A 189 -29.84 9.82 2.10
C LEU A 189 -30.49 11.16 1.72
N LEU A 190 -31.25 11.77 2.64
CA LEU A 190 -31.88 13.08 2.46
C LEU A 190 -30.84 14.17 2.20
N TYR A 191 -29.76 14.15 2.99
CA TYR A 191 -28.63 15.07 2.83
C TYR A 191 -27.94 14.94 1.47
N GLN A 192 -27.64 13.72 1.03
CA GLN A 192 -26.95 13.50 -0.25
C GLN A 192 -27.81 13.97 -1.44
N PHE A 193 -29.10 13.68 -1.45
CA PHE A 193 -30.00 14.19 -2.48
C PHE A 193 -30.11 15.72 -2.43
N GLY A 194 -30.29 16.28 -1.25
CA GLY A 194 -30.41 17.72 -1.09
C GLY A 194 -29.18 18.46 -1.57
N ARG A 195 -27.99 17.97 -1.17
CA ARG A 195 -26.69 18.48 -1.64
C ARG A 195 -26.52 18.34 -3.15
N SER A 196 -26.93 17.20 -3.71
CA SER A 196 -26.78 16.92 -5.15
C SER A 196 -27.66 17.85 -5.98
N PHE A 197 -28.90 18.11 -5.58
CA PHE A 197 -29.77 19.08 -6.23
C PHE A 197 -29.26 20.52 -6.07
N PHE A 198 -28.67 20.86 -4.92
CA PHE A 198 -28.01 22.15 -4.76
C PHE A 198 -26.86 22.34 -5.78
N LEU A 199 -25.98 21.34 -5.92
CA LEU A 199 -24.86 21.38 -6.87
C LEU A 199 -25.33 21.37 -8.34
N GLY A 200 -26.49 20.80 -8.60
CA GLY A 200 -27.18 20.85 -9.89
C GLY A 200 -28.02 22.10 -10.13
N HIS A 201 -27.94 23.10 -9.24
CA HIS A 201 -28.72 24.36 -9.26
C HIS A 201 -30.25 24.17 -9.21
N ASP A 202 -30.75 23.00 -8.79
CA ASP A 202 -32.15 22.81 -8.46
C ASP A 202 -32.41 23.09 -6.98
N TYR A 203 -32.43 24.37 -6.66
CA TYR A 203 -32.56 24.83 -5.28
C TYR A 203 -33.88 24.48 -4.60
N ALA A 204 -34.95 24.34 -5.37
CA ALA A 204 -36.26 24.00 -4.83
C ALA A 204 -36.28 22.57 -4.28
N ARG A 205 -35.85 21.60 -5.06
CA ARG A 205 -35.73 20.20 -4.61
C ARG A 205 -34.62 20.03 -3.59
N GLY A 206 -33.48 20.70 -3.77
CA GLY A 206 -32.39 20.68 -2.81
C GLY A 206 -32.89 21.07 -1.40
N ARG A 207 -33.58 22.19 -1.30
CA ARG A 207 -34.16 22.66 -0.05
C ARG A 207 -35.18 21.67 0.53
N GLN A 208 -36.11 21.14 -0.30
CA GLN A 208 -37.12 20.18 0.14
C GLN A 208 -36.54 18.93 0.82
N PHE A 209 -35.40 18.42 0.33
CA PHE A 209 -34.73 17.26 0.93
C PHE A 209 -33.95 17.65 2.20
N LEU A 210 -33.22 18.77 2.17
CA LEU A 210 -32.42 19.21 3.31
C LEU A 210 -33.26 19.56 4.53
N GLU A 211 -34.44 20.15 4.35
CA GLU A 211 -35.39 20.49 5.42
C GLU A 211 -35.97 19.25 6.13
N GLN A 212 -35.97 18.09 5.53
CA GLN A 212 -36.42 16.83 6.13
C GLN A 212 -35.37 16.23 7.12
N VAL A 213 -34.12 16.69 7.09
CA VAL A 213 -33.10 16.24 8.03
C VAL A 213 -33.37 16.89 9.39
N GLN A 214 -33.71 16.08 10.39
CA GLN A 214 -34.17 16.59 11.68
C GLN A 214 -33.04 16.96 12.62
N ILE A 215 -33.30 17.86 13.55
CA ILE A 215 -32.34 18.26 14.59
C ILE A 215 -31.95 17.06 15.45
N GLY A 216 -30.62 16.90 15.66
CA GLY A 216 -30.07 15.75 16.36
C GLY A 216 -29.64 14.58 15.44
N GLU A 217 -29.99 14.63 14.17
CA GLU A 217 -29.48 13.71 13.16
C GLU A 217 -28.03 14.06 12.72
N PRO A 218 -27.22 13.09 12.32
CA PRO A 218 -25.79 13.31 12.05
C PRO A 218 -25.49 14.39 11.00
N ARG A 219 -26.34 14.56 10.00
CA ARG A 219 -26.15 15.50 8.89
C ARG A 219 -26.96 16.79 9.01
N TRP A 220 -27.63 17.01 10.14
CA TRP A 220 -28.48 18.18 10.30
C TRP A 220 -27.72 19.50 10.14
N GLY A 221 -26.57 19.66 10.78
CA GLY A 221 -25.76 20.87 10.66
C GLY A 221 -25.31 21.15 9.24
N ALA A 222 -24.84 20.12 8.54
CA ALA A 222 -24.43 20.22 7.14
C ALA A 222 -25.65 20.54 6.23
N ALA A 223 -26.81 19.95 6.48
CA ALA A 223 -28.02 20.23 5.71
C ALA A 223 -28.44 21.69 5.85
N HIS A 224 -28.46 22.24 7.06
CA HIS A 224 -28.81 23.65 7.30
C HIS A 224 -27.75 24.63 6.81
N PHE A 225 -26.47 24.22 6.77
CA PHE A 225 -25.43 24.98 6.10
C PHE A 225 -25.73 25.10 4.58
N TYR A 226 -26.11 24.01 3.91
CA TYR A 226 -26.49 24.07 2.49
C TYR A 226 -27.78 24.88 2.26
N ILE A 227 -28.77 24.82 3.17
CA ILE A 227 -29.96 25.67 3.08
C ILE A 227 -29.57 27.16 3.18
N GLY A 228 -28.68 27.50 4.11
CA GLY A 228 -28.14 28.84 4.24
C GLY A 228 -27.39 29.27 2.97
N ALA A 229 -26.51 28.44 2.43
CA ALA A 229 -25.78 28.72 1.20
C ALA A 229 -26.72 28.92 -0.02
N LEU A 230 -27.76 28.11 -0.12
CA LEU A 230 -28.81 28.25 -1.14
C LEU A 230 -29.54 29.59 -1.03
N LEU A 231 -29.83 30.03 0.17
CA LEU A 231 -30.46 31.33 0.43
C LEU A 231 -29.53 32.50 0.10
N VAL A 232 -28.23 32.35 0.34
CA VAL A 232 -27.19 33.32 -0.09
C VAL A 232 -27.19 33.48 -1.60
N ASP A 233 -27.20 32.37 -2.35
CA ASP A 233 -27.22 32.38 -3.81
C ASP A 233 -28.48 33.05 -4.35
N GLN A 234 -29.62 32.83 -3.69
CA GLN A 234 -30.89 33.55 -3.95
C GLN A 234 -30.91 35.02 -3.47
N LYS A 235 -29.84 35.53 -2.90
CA LYS A 235 -29.71 36.88 -2.33
C LYS A 235 -30.66 37.14 -1.14
N LYS A 236 -31.15 36.08 -0.48
CA LYS A 236 -32.00 36.16 0.73
C LYS A 236 -31.13 36.12 1.98
N TYR A 237 -30.32 37.17 2.17
CA TYR A 237 -29.25 37.18 3.18
C TYR A 237 -29.77 37.10 4.63
N ASP A 238 -30.91 37.70 4.94
CA ASP A 238 -31.47 37.64 6.28
C ASP A 238 -31.98 36.24 6.63
N ASP A 239 -32.65 35.57 5.71
CA ASP A 239 -33.09 34.19 5.88
C ASP A 239 -31.87 33.24 5.99
N ALA A 240 -30.83 33.47 5.19
CA ALA A 240 -29.58 32.72 5.27
C ALA A 240 -28.91 32.84 6.64
N MET A 241 -28.89 34.06 7.18
CA MET A 241 -28.34 34.33 8.52
C MET A 241 -29.10 33.57 9.60
N VAL A 242 -30.45 33.49 9.49
CA VAL A 242 -31.26 32.72 10.42
C VAL A 242 -30.88 31.24 10.39
N GLU A 243 -30.68 30.66 9.20
CA GLU A 243 -30.31 29.24 9.05
C GLU A 243 -28.91 28.97 9.62
N PHE A 244 -27.94 29.80 9.32
CA PHE A 244 -26.58 29.64 9.86
C PHE A 244 -26.56 29.82 11.38
N ARG A 245 -27.32 30.78 11.95
CA ARG A 245 -27.41 30.94 13.40
C ARG A 245 -28.05 29.74 14.09
N LYS A 246 -29.06 29.07 13.50
CA LYS A 246 -29.61 27.82 14.03
C LYS A 246 -28.51 26.78 14.26
N VAL A 247 -27.59 26.62 13.28
CA VAL A 247 -26.46 25.66 13.37
C VAL A 247 -25.48 26.09 14.44
N SER A 248 -25.06 27.37 14.45
CA SER A 248 -24.10 27.88 15.43
C SER A 248 -24.64 27.80 16.87
N ASP A 249 -25.92 28.08 17.08
CA ASP A 249 -26.55 28.02 18.42
C ASP A 249 -26.75 26.57 18.88
N ALA A 250 -27.14 25.68 17.98
CA ALA A 250 -27.24 24.25 18.27
C ALA A 250 -25.87 23.64 18.65
N ALA A 251 -24.78 24.08 18.01
CA ALA A 251 -23.42 23.65 18.33
C ALA A 251 -23.05 24.02 19.78
N LYS A 252 -23.41 25.23 20.25
CA LYS A 252 -23.14 25.68 21.62
C LYS A 252 -23.88 24.86 22.68
N VAL A 253 -25.12 24.48 22.38
CA VAL A 253 -25.99 23.71 23.32
C VAL A 253 -25.56 22.23 23.35
N ASN A 254 -25.11 21.65 22.22
CA ASN A 254 -24.87 20.22 22.08
C ASN A 254 -23.41 19.81 22.28
N SER A 255 -22.53 20.72 22.70
CA SER A 255 -21.08 20.43 22.86
C SER A 255 -20.76 19.33 23.86
N SER A 256 -21.68 19.00 24.79
CA SER A 256 -21.50 17.99 25.83
C SER A 256 -22.13 16.63 25.51
N ASP A 257 -22.93 16.51 24.46
CA ASP A 257 -23.55 15.22 24.05
C ASP A 257 -22.79 14.62 22.87
N PRO A 258 -22.05 13.47 23.06
CA PRO A 258 -21.30 12.83 21.97
C PRO A 258 -22.17 12.41 20.79
N LYS A 259 -23.45 12.10 21.00
CA LYS A 259 -24.41 11.68 19.95
C LYS A 259 -24.90 12.85 19.09
N ARG A 260 -24.80 14.07 19.61
CA ARG A 260 -25.23 15.30 18.94
C ARG A 260 -24.05 16.19 18.54
N LYS A 261 -22.82 15.71 18.70
CA LYS A 261 -21.61 16.45 18.33
C LYS A 261 -21.59 16.65 16.80
N MET A 262 -21.79 17.88 16.38
CA MET A 262 -21.62 18.27 14.99
C MET A 262 -20.16 18.13 14.56
N GLU A 263 -19.93 17.90 13.28
CA GLU A 263 -18.58 17.96 12.71
C GLU A 263 -18.02 19.37 12.91
N ALA A 264 -16.84 19.48 13.49
CA ALA A 264 -16.17 20.76 13.76
C ALA A 264 -16.01 21.58 12.47
N SER A 265 -15.72 20.95 11.36
CA SER A 265 -15.61 21.56 10.03
C SER A 265 -16.90 22.31 9.64
N VAL A 266 -18.08 21.75 9.89
CA VAL A 266 -19.36 22.39 9.55
C VAL A 266 -19.56 23.67 10.38
N ILE A 267 -19.15 23.66 11.64
CA ILE A 267 -19.25 24.83 12.53
C ILE A 267 -18.35 25.95 12.03
N ASP A 268 -17.13 25.61 11.60
CA ASP A 268 -16.17 26.58 11.06
C ASP A 268 -16.66 27.22 9.76
N PHE A 269 -17.22 26.42 8.84
CA PHE A 269 -17.86 26.95 7.62
C PHE A 269 -19.06 27.86 7.94
N VAL A 270 -19.87 27.51 8.91
CA VAL A 270 -21.01 28.35 9.35
C VAL A 270 -20.50 29.63 9.95
N ASN A 271 -19.47 29.60 10.79
CA ASN A 271 -18.88 30.79 11.39
C ASN A 271 -18.26 31.71 10.31
N LEU A 272 -17.59 31.15 9.31
CA LEU A 272 -17.08 31.91 8.19
C LEU A 272 -18.21 32.58 7.40
N ALA A 273 -19.28 31.85 7.08
CA ALA A 273 -20.44 32.39 6.37
C ALA A 273 -21.15 33.49 7.16
N LEU A 274 -21.34 33.33 8.47
CA LEU A 274 -21.91 34.36 9.34
C LEU A 274 -21.02 35.62 9.38
N GLY A 275 -19.70 35.43 9.51
CA GLY A 275 -18.73 36.50 9.46
C GLY A 275 -18.86 37.34 8.17
N ARG A 276 -18.94 36.67 7.03
CA ARG A 276 -19.12 37.30 5.69
C ARG A 276 -20.41 38.09 5.57
N LEU A 277 -21.54 37.49 5.97
CA LEU A 277 -22.85 38.16 5.93
C LEU A 277 -22.91 39.40 6.84
N LEU A 278 -22.33 39.31 8.04
CA LEU A 278 -22.27 40.40 8.97
C LEU A 278 -21.33 41.50 8.48
N LEU A 279 -20.21 41.14 7.87
CA LEU A 279 -19.30 42.09 7.22
C LEU A 279 -20.01 42.86 6.11
N ALA A 280 -20.74 42.15 5.23
CA ALA A 280 -21.54 42.75 4.16
C ALA A 280 -22.60 43.71 4.72
N GLN A 281 -23.18 43.43 5.91
CA GLN A 281 -24.10 44.29 6.62
C GLN A 281 -23.42 45.41 7.42
N LYS A 282 -22.09 45.50 7.37
CA LYS A 282 -21.28 46.48 8.13
C LYS A 282 -21.38 46.32 9.66
N LYS A 283 -21.75 45.13 10.13
CA LYS A 283 -21.79 44.75 11.56
C LYS A 283 -20.45 44.17 11.99
N TYR A 284 -19.42 45.00 11.98
CA TYR A 284 -18.02 44.58 12.11
C TYR A 284 -17.72 43.84 13.41
N GLU A 285 -18.22 44.32 14.54
CA GLU A 285 -17.94 43.69 15.85
C GLU A 285 -18.54 42.29 15.97
N GLU A 286 -19.77 42.11 15.42
CA GLU A 286 -20.41 40.78 15.39
C GLU A 286 -19.65 39.85 14.43
N ALA A 287 -19.22 40.32 13.26
CA ALA A 287 -18.46 39.54 12.28
C ALA A 287 -17.15 39.02 12.89
N ILE A 288 -16.41 39.89 13.60
CA ILE A 288 -15.17 39.52 14.29
C ILE A 288 -15.38 38.38 15.27
N GLN A 289 -16.49 38.37 16.01
CA GLN A 289 -16.79 37.30 16.98
C GLN A 289 -16.91 35.92 16.32
N PHE A 290 -17.43 35.83 15.10
CA PHE A 290 -17.55 34.57 14.37
C PHE A 290 -16.22 34.14 13.77
N TYR A 291 -15.43 35.02 13.15
CA TYR A 291 -14.15 34.67 12.61
C TYR A 291 -13.17 34.14 13.67
N VAL A 292 -13.14 34.74 14.86
CA VAL A 292 -12.27 34.32 15.98
C VAL A 292 -12.63 32.94 16.54
N GLN A 293 -13.85 32.44 16.32
CA GLN A 293 -14.28 31.11 16.78
C GLN A 293 -13.78 29.95 15.87
N ILE A 294 -13.23 30.26 14.69
CA ILE A 294 -12.76 29.24 13.75
C ILE A 294 -11.48 28.60 14.28
N ASP A 295 -11.46 27.25 14.29
CA ASP A 295 -10.32 26.47 14.81
C ASP A 295 -9.07 26.66 13.98
N ARG A 296 -7.89 26.66 14.63
CA ARG A 296 -6.59 26.83 13.95
C ARG A 296 -6.25 25.68 12.99
N ASN A 297 -6.81 24.50 13.20
CA ASN A 297 -6.62 23.36 12.34
C ASN A 297 -7.69 23.26 11.24
N SER A 298 -8.59 24.24 11.18
CA SER A 298 -9.62 24.28 10.15
C SER A 298 -9.03 24.61 8.79
N MET A 299 -9.56 23.95 7.76
CA MET A 299 -9.15 24.22 6.36
C MET A 299 -9.51 25.63 5.91
N VAL A 300 -10.41 26.33 6.60
CA VAL A 300 -10.82 27.73 6.32
C VAL A 300 -10.14 28.74 7.25
N TYR A 301 -9.17 28.33 8.06
CA TYR A 301 -8.54 29.21 9.05
C TYR A 301 -7.76 30.36 8.43
N GLU A 302 -6.94 30.08 7.40
CA GLU A 302 -6.14 31.09 6.70
C GLU A 302 -7.05 32.14 6.02
N GLU A 303 -8.14 31.69 5.38
CA GLU A 303 -9.15 32.53 4.77
C GLU A 303 -9.87 33.39 5.82
N ALA A 304 -10.24 32.77 6.96
CA ALA A 304 -10.87 33.47 8.06
C ALA A 304 -9.97 34.56 8.67
N LEU A 305 -8.65 34.31 8.81
CA LEU A 305 -7.70 35.34 9.26
C LEU A 305 -7.60 36.49 8.27
N PHE A 306 -7.56 36.21 6.97
CA PHE A 306 -7.54 37.25 5.95
C PHE A 306 -8.79 38.13 6.02
N GLU A 307 -9.98 37.54 6.10
CA GLU A 307 -11.25 38.26 6.20
C GLU A 307 -11.43 38.98 7.53
N LEU A 308 -10.90 38.42 8.62
CA LEU A 308 -10.84 39.06 9.92
C LEU A 308 -10.01 40.35 9.86
N ALA A 309 -8.85 40.30 9.19
CA ALA A 309 -8.02 41.49 8.99
C ALA A 309 -8.75 42.55 8.17
N ALA A 310 -9.39 42.15 7.06
CA ALA A 310 -10.21 43.04 6.24
C ALA A 310 -11.37 43.65 7.06
N THR A 311 -12.01 42.88 7.96
CA THR A 311 -13.08 43.32 8.85
C THR A 311 -12.57 44.34 9.85
N TYR A 312 -11.38 44.16 10.43
CA TYR A 312 -10.76 45.18 11.32
C TYR A 312 -10.45 46.48 10.58
N VAL A 313 -10.03 46.40 9.32
CA VAL A 313 -9.84 47.62 8.47
C VAL A 313 -11.16 48.34 8.27
N ALA A 314 -12.20 47.62 7.84
CA ALA A 314 -13.54 48.18 7.64
C ALA A 314 -14.11 48.79 8.92
N GLY A 315 -13.81 48.19 10.07
CA GLY A 315 -14.18 48.70 11.42
C GLY A 315 -13.23 49.77 11.96
N SER A 316 -12.34 50.34 11.14
CA SER A 316 -11.40 51.42 11.53
C SER A 316 -10.42 51.02 12.64
N LYS A 317 -9.98 49.76 12.70
CA LYS A 317 -9.01 49.20 13.66
C LYS A 317 -7.75 48.70 12.98
N PRO A 318 -6.96 49.57 12.28
CA PRO A 318 -5.83 49.12 11.44
C PRO A 318 -4.74 48.38 12.22
N LYS A 319 -4.49 48.75 13.49
CA LYS A 319 -3.47 48.06 14.29
C LYS A 319 -3.82 46.60 14.56
N ARG A 320 -5.09 46.29 14.83
CA ARG A 320 -5.57 44.91 15.02
C ARG A 320 -5.51 44.15 13.69
N ALA A 321 -5.80 44.79 12.58
CA ALA A 321 -5.69 44.19 11.28
C ALA A 321 -4.24 43.79 10.98
N LEU A 322 -3.24 44.64 11.29
CA LEU A 322 -1.84 44.34 11.14
C LEU A 322 -1.40 43.12 11.99
N GLU A 323 -1.82 43.05 13.27
CA GLU A 323 -1.53 41.92 14.16
C GLU A 323 -2.03 40.57 13.56
N VAL A 324 -3.25 40.58 13.00
CA VAL A 324 -3.85 39.41 12.38
C VAL A 324 -3.12 39.03 11.07
N LEU A 325 -2.74 40.02 10.24
CA LEU A 325 -1.99 39.77 9.01
C LEU A 325 -0.57 39.25 9.29
N ASP A 326 0.09 39.75 10.34
CA ASP A 326 1.40 39.24 10.75
C ASP A 326 1.28 37.78 11.20
N LEU A 327 0.23 37.42 11.93
CA LEU A 327 -0.05 36.03 12.29
C LEU A 327 -0.31 35.17 11.05
N LEU A 328 -1.15 35.65 10.10
CA LEU A 328 -1.44 34.95 8.85
C LEU A 328 -0.17 34.71 8.05
N LEU A 329 0.68 35.72 7.85
CA LEU A 329 1.92 35.61 7.08
C LEU A 329 2.95 34.65 7.69
N LEU A 330 2.86 34.41 9.02
CA LEU A 330 3.70 33.41 9.71
C LEU A 330 3.19 31.99 9.57
N THR A 331 1.89 31.80 9.34
CA THR A 331 1.23 30.49 9.36
C THR A 331 0.77 30.03 7.98
N VAL A 332 0.60 30.96 7.03
CA VAL A 332 0.04 30.67 5.71
C VAL A 332 0.89 29.71 4.91
N SER A 333 0.24 28.69 4.40
CA SER A 333 0.82 27.69 3.50
C SER A 333 0.58 28.02 2.02
N ASP A 334 -0.49 28.76 1.68
CA ASP A 334 -0.86 29.15 0.34
C ASP A 334 -0.19 30.47 -0.08
N ASP A 335 0.63 30.43 -1.15
CA ASP A 335 1.31 31.61 -1.69
C ASP A 335 0.33 32.65 -2.26
N ASN A 336 -0.87 32.27 -2.71
CA ASN A 336 -1.90 33.20 -3.18
C ASN A 336 -2.47 34.03 -2.03
N VAL A 337 -2.76 33.38 -0.89
CA VAL A 337 -3.23 34.07 0.32
C VAL A 337 -2.11 34.94 0.90
N ALA A 338 -0.87 34.43 0.89
CA ALA A 338 0.30 35.15 1.38
C ALA A 338 0.54 36.48 0.62
N VAL A 339 0.47 36.45 -0.72
CA VAL A 339 0.71 37.64 -1.52
C VAL A 339 -0.40 38.68 -1.35
N GLN A 340 -1.67 38.26 -1.26
CA GLN A 340 -2.80 39.14 -0.99
C GLN A 340 -2.71 39.77 0.41
N ALA A 341 -2.34 38.98 1.42
CA ALA A 341 -2.13 39.44 2.78
C ALA A 341 -1.00 40.48 2.87
N ALA A 342 0.10 40.28 2.14
CA ALA A 342 1.21 41.20 2.09
C ALA A 342 0.85 42.52 1.42
N VAL A 343 0.09 42.51 0.33
CA VAL A 343 -0.45 43.71 -0.32
C VAL A 343 -1.43 44.45 0.60
N LEU A 344 -2.33 43.73 1.25
CA LEU A 344 -3.26 44.32 2.23
C LEU A 344 -2.50 44.95 3.41
N ARG A 345 -1.41 44.32 3.90
CA ARG A 345 -0.53 44.90 4.91
C ARG A 345 0.08 46.22 4.45
N GLY A 346 0.54 46.30 3.20
CA GLY A 346 1.01 47.54 2.58
C GLY A 346 -0.07 48.63 2.59
N ARG A 347 -1.29 48.27 2.19
CA ARG A 347 -2.44 49.20 2.12
C ARG A 347 -2.84 49.70 3.49
N ILE A 348 -2.85 48.86 4.51
CA ILE A 348 -3.17 49.25 5.89
C ILE A 348 -2.09 50.21 6.45
N ASN A 349 -0.82 49.91 6.24
CA ASN A 349 0.27 50.77 6.65
C ASN A 349 0.18 52.17 5.96
N MET A 350 -0.26 52.20 4.74
CA MET A 350 -0.51 53.46 4.02
C MET A 350 -1.66 54.28 4.61
N LEU A 351 -2.78 53.62 4.95
CA LEU A 351 -3.93 54.24 5.64
C LEU A 351 -3.56 54.74 7.02
N ASP A 352 -2.68 54.02 7.74
CA ASP A 352 -2.17 54.40 9.07
C ASP A 352 -1.02 55.44 8.96
N LYS A 353 -0.74 55.98 7.77
CA LYS A 353 0.32 56.94 7.45
C LYS A 353 1.75 56.43 7.78
N GLN A 354 1.97 55.15 7.86
CA GLN A 354 3.29 54.52 8.06
C GLN A 354 3.93 54.23 6.70
N TYR A 355 4.26 55.27 5.96
CA TYR A 355 4.68 55.17 4.56
C TYR A 355 5.95 54.37 4.34
N GLU A 356 6.92 54.37 5.30
CA GLU A 356 8.12 53.55 5.21
C GLU A 356 7.80 52.06 5.29
N LYS A 357 6.86 51.65 6.17
CA LYS A 357 6.43 50.26 6.28
C LYS A 357 5.58 49.82 5.11
N ALA A 358 4.76 50.73 4.54
CA ALA A 358 3.97 50.45 3.35
C ALA A 358 4.90 50.22 2.15
N ASP A 359 5.92 51.10 1.96
CA ASP A 359 6.95 50.98 0.91
C ASP A 359 7.67 49.61 1.00
N ALA A 360 8.12 49.25 2.19
CA ALA A 360 8.79 47.98 2.43
C ALA A 360 7.91 46.78 2.12
N ALA A 361 6.64 46.81 2.53
CA ALA A 361 5.68 45.72 2.28
C ALA A 361 5.40 45.53 0.78
N TYR A 362 5.18 46.61 0.06
CA TYR A 362 4.94 46.52 -1.40
C TYR A 362 6.20 46.07 -2.17
N LYS A 363 7.39 46.57 -1.78
CA LYS A 363 8.65 46.15 -2.37
C LYS A 363 8.92 44.67 -2.18
N GLU A 364 8.68 44.14 -0.96
CA GLU A 364 8.79 42.73 -0.67
C GLU A 364 7.94 41.91 -1.61
N VAL A 365 6.68 42.31 -1.87
CA VAL A 365 5.79 41.64 -2.82
C VAL A 365 6.35 41.64 -4.23
N VAL A 366 6.75 42.82 -4.73
CA VAL A 366 7.28 42.97 -6.10
C VAL A 366 8.56 42.17 -6.28
N GLU A 367 9.53 42.26 -5.35
CA GLU A 367 10.81 41.55 -5.41
C GLU A 367 10.63 40.05 -5.37
N ARG A 368 9.71 39.56 -4.54
CA ARG A 368 9.47 38.11 -4.35
C ARG A 368 8.74 37.47 -5.52
N TYR A 369 7.72 38.13 -6.07
CA TYR A 369 6.77 37.52 -6.99
C TYR A 369 6.92 37.95 -8.46
N SER A 370 7.61 39.02 -8.80
CA SER A 370 7.79 39.46 -10.19
C SER A 370 8.51 38.43 -11.06
N ALA A 371 9.51 37.75 -10.50
CA ALA A 371 10.20 36.66 -11.18
C ALA A 371 9.28 35.47 -11.48
N ILE A 372 8.41 35.11 -10.54
CA ILE A 372 7.42 34.03 -10.70
C ILE A 372 6.41 34.40 -11.78
N GLU A 373 5.91 35.64 -11.77
CA GLU A 373 4.95 36.11 -12.78
C GLU A 373 5.57 36.10 -14.18
N GLY A 374 6.81 36.62 -14.33
CA GLY A 374 7.51 36.59 -15.60
C GLY A 374 7.74 35.18 -16.14
N GLU A 375 8.10 34.23 -15.29
CA GLU A 375 8.23 32.82 -15.68
C GLU A 375 6.87 32.22 -16.04
N LEU A 376 5.79 32.47 -15.24
CA LEU A 376 4.43 32.00 -15.55
C LEU A 376 3.92 32.56 -16.89
N ARG A 377 4.21 33.81 -17.18
CA ARG A 377 3.86 34.45 -18.46
C ARG A 377 4.55 33.73 -19.63
N ASN A 378 5.85 33.49 -19.51
CA ASN A 378 6.62 32.75 -20.52
C ASN A 378 6.12 31.30 -20.66
N PHE A 379 5.73 30.69 -19.56
CA PHE A 379 5.19 29.33 -19.53
C PHE A 379 3.81 29.26 -20.19
N ALA A 380 2.92 30.21 -19.90
CA ALA A 380 1.59 30.31 -20.48
C ALA A 380 1.58 30.64 -22.00
N THR A 381 2.65 31.19 -22.54
CA THR A 381 2.76 31.51 -23.96
C THR A 381 3.39 30.39 -24.80
N ASN A 382 3.91 29.32 -24.17
CA ASN A 382 4.61 28.25 -24.89
C ASN A 382 3.95 26.89 -24.62
N ASP A 383 3.15 26.40 -25.57
CA ASP A 383 2.45 25.12 -25.52
C ASP A 383 3.36 23.91 -25.20
N LYS A 384 4.62 23.94 -25.70
CA LYS A 384 5.57 22.87 -25.44
C LYS A 384 5.97 22.77 -23.97
N ASN A 385 6.05 23.88 -23.27
CA ASN A 385 6.40 23.89 -21.85
C ASN A 385 5.30 23.27 -21.01
N LEU A 386 4.05 23.54 -21.33
CA LEU A 386 2.88 22.94 -20.68
C LEU A 386 2.81 21.43 -20.92
N GLU A 387 3.03 20.99 -22.14
CA GLU A 387 3.06 19.58 -22.50
C GLU A 387 4.19 18.84 -21.75
N GLN A 388 5.36 19.44 -21.65
CA GLN A 388 6.48 18.92 -20.89
C GLN A 388 6.19 18.87 -19.37
N PHE A 389 5.49 19.85 -18.83
CA PHE A 389 5.10 19.87 -17.42
C PHE A 389 4.13 18.75 -17.08
N PHE A 390 3.10 18.53 -17.89
CA PHE A 390 2.17 17.41 -17.67
C PHE A 390 2.80 16.05 -17.94
N ALA A 391 3.70 15.95 -18.93
CA ALA A 391 4.48 14.75 -19.13
C ALA A 391 5.40 14.45 -17.92
N TRP A 392 5.95 15.50 -17.32
CA TRP A 392 6.73 15.40 -16.11
C TRP A 392 5.87 14.96 -14.89
N LEU A 393 4.65 15.49 -14.74
CA LEU A 393 3.71 15.05 -13.71
C LEU A 393 3.34 13.57 -13.86
N LEU A 394 3.03 13.12 -15.09
CA LEU A 394 2.74 11.72 -15.39
C LEU A 394 3.93 10.78 -15.14
N ALA A 395 5.16 11.27 -15.27
CA ALA A 395 6.35 10.50 -15.01
C ALA A 395 6.65 10.32 -13.51
N ARG A 396 5.96 11.05 -12.63
CA ARG A 396 6.12 10.87 -11.17
C ARG A 396 5.92 9.39 -10.79
N GLY A 397 6.81 8.85 -9.98
CA GLY A 397 6.77 7.46 -9.56
C GLY A 397 7.23 6.43 -10.61
N SER A 398 7.60 6.84 -11.83
CA SER A 398 8.20 5.95 -12.83
C SER A 398 9.73 5.92 -12.72
N GLU A 399 10.33 4.85 -13.28
CA GLU A 399 11.79 4.74 -13.38
C GLU A 399 12.39 5.82 -14.32
N ASP A 400 11.58 6.30 -15.24
CA ASP A 400 11.94 7.35 -16.22
C ASP A 400 11.73 8.77 -15.69
N TYR A 401 11.37 8.91 -14.39
CA TYR A 401 11.16 10.22 -13.80
C TYR A 401 12.45 11.04 -13.82
N SER A 402 12.44 12.09 -14.64
CA SER A 402 13.49 13.08 -14.67
C SER A 402 13.14 14.21 -13.71
N ILE A 403 14.09 14.61 -12.87
CA ILE A 403 13.96 15.78 -12.00
C ILE A 403 14.02 17.10 -12.78
N VAL A 404 14.40 17.06 -14.06
CA VAL A 404 14.37 18.27 -14.90
C VAL A 404 12.92 18.75 -14.98
N ARG A 405 12.58 19.65 -14.07
CA ARG A 405 11.30 20.36 -14.13
C ARG A 405 11.32 21.29 -15.32
N PRO A 406 10.27 21.31 -16.13
CA PRO A 406 10.16 22.26 -17.23
C PRO A 406 9.92 23.70 -16.75
N VAL A 407 9.78 23.90 -15.45
CA VAL A 407 9.59 25.17 -14.75
C VAL A 407 10.52 25.24 -13.54
N SER A 408 10.86 26.45 -13.09
CA SER A 408 11.62 26.64 -11.86
C SER A 408 10.89 26.04 -10.64
N GLU A 409 11.64 25.72 -9.60
CA GLU A 409 11.07 25.19 -8.36
C GLU A 409 10.04 26.17 -7.75
N ARG A 410 10.27 27.47 -7.89
CA ARG A 410 9.36 28.51 -7.39
C ARG A 410 8.02 28.48 -8.10
N VAL A 411 8.03 28.41 -9.44
CA VAL A 411 6.81 28.33 -10.25
C VAL A 411 6.09 27.02 -10.01
N ALA A 412 6.82 25.90 -9.92
CA ALA A 412 6.21 24.61 -9.62
C ALA A 412 5.50 24.62 -8.26
N LYS A 413 6.16 25.15 -7.20
CA LYS A 413 5.55 25.28 -5.86
C LYS A 413 4.33 26.21 -5.86
N TYR A 414 4.38 27.29 -6.63
CA TYR A 414 3.25 28.21 -6.76
C TYR A 414 2.06 27.54 -7.43
N LEU A 415 2.28 26.82 -8.53
CA LEU A 415 1.23 26.08 -9.23
C LEU A 415 0.70 24.89 -8.43
N GLU A 416 1.57 24.17 -7.73
CA GLU A 416 1.17 23.03 -6.88
C GLU A 416 0.28 23.46 -5.69
N LYS A 417 0.33 24.71 -5.27
CA LYS A 417 -0.50 25.25 -4.19
C LYS A 417 -1.82 25.88 -4.68
N ASP A 418 -1.95 26.12 -5.97
CA ASP A 418 -3.20 26.59 -6.56
C ASP A 418 -4.26 25.48 -6.51
N GLU A 419 -5.45 25.76 -5.93
CA GLU A 419 -6.49 24.75 -5.70
C GLU A 419 -6.94 24.02 -6.97
N ASP A 420 -7.07 24.76 -8.08
CA ASP A 420 -7.50 24.15 -9.34
C ASP A 420 -6.40 23.28 -9.93
N MET A 421 -5.14 23.72 -9.81
CA MET A 421 -3.98 22.93 -10.23
C MET A 421 -3.78 21.69 -9.36
N GLN A 422 -4.05 21.76 -8.05
CA GLN A 422 -3.99 20.60 -7.15
C GLN A 422 -4.91 19.47 -7.61
N ARG A 423 -6.10 19.79 -8.12
CA ARG A 423 -7.02 18.78 -8.68
C ARG A 423 -6.40 18.07 -9.89
N VAL A 424 -5.74 18.81 -10.76
CA VAL A 424 -5.05 18.25 -11.93
C VAL A 424 -3.85 17.41 -11.49
N VAL A 425 -3.03 17.91 -10.58
CA VAL A 425 -1.89 17.17 -10.03
C VAL A 425 -2.34 15.87 -9.37
N SER A 426 -3.39 15.92 -8.53
CA SER A 426 -3.96 14.73 -7.88
C SER A 426 -4.43 13.68 -8.90
N MET A 427 -5.06 14.11 -10.00
CA MET A 427 -5.47 13.19 -11.07
C MET A 427 -4.26 12.48 -11.69
N PHE A 428 -3.16 13.19 -11.92
CA PHE A 428 -1.95 12.58 -12.49
C PHE A 428 -1.23 11.68 -11.49
N ASP A 429 -1.23 12.03 -10.21
CA ASP A 429 -0.67 11.18 -9.15
C ASP A 429 -1.47 9.87 -9.03
N ASP A 430 -2.81 9.93 -9.09
CA ASP A 430 -3.68 8.75 -9.10
C ASP A 430 -3.39 7.87 -10.34
N MET A 431 -3.24 8.45 -11.53
CA MET A 431 -2.90 7.70 -12.74
C MET A 431 -1.49 7.07 -12.68
N ALA A 432 -0.52 7.78 -12.09
CA ALA A 432 0.82 7.23 -11.88
C ALA A 432 0.80 6.04 -10.91
N ALA A 433 -0.01 6.12 -9.86
CA ALA A 433 -0.22 5.02 -8.90
C ALA A 433 -0.88 3.81 -9.59
N GLU A 434 -1.97 4.01 -10.34
CA GLU A 434 -2.64 2.93 -11.09
C GLU A 434 -1.69 2.23 -12.07
N ARG A 435 -0.86 3.00 -12.78
CA ARG A 435 0.15 2.42 -13.68
C ARG A 435 1.18 1.57 -12.93
N ALA A 436 1.63 2.04 -11.77
CA ALA A 436 2.56 1.30 -10.93
C ALA A 436 1.94 0.01 -10.42
N ASP A 437 0.68 0.04 -9.98
CA ASP A 437 -0.05 -1.12 -9.49
C ASP A 437 -0.28 -2.17 -10.59
N VAL A 438 -0.62 -1.74 -11.81
CA VAL A 438 -0.80 -2.65 -12.96
C VAL A 438 0.54 -3.26 -13.37
N LYS A 439 1.64 -2.50 -13.33
CA LYS A 439 3.00 -3.01 -13.60
C LYS A 439 3.41 -4.04 -12.55
N GLU A 440 3.17 -3.77 -11.27
CA GLU A 440 3.47 -4.71 -10.18
C GLU A 440 2.62 -5.98 -10.26
N SER A 441 1.33 -5.83 -10.58
CA SER A 441 0.43 -6.98 -10.82
C SER A 441 0.93 -7.87 -11.96
N ALA A 442 1.40 -7.27 -13.06
CA ALA A 442 1.97 -8.00 -14.19
C ALA A 442 3.25 -8.77 -13.79
N LYS A 443 4.08 -8.14 -12.97
CA LYS A 443 5.31 -8.75 -12.42
C LYS A 443 4.98 -9.93 -11.51
N ILE A 444 4.06 -9.77 -10.57
CA ILE A 444 3.59 -10.85 -9.69
C ILE A 444 3.03 -12.01 -10.51
N ALA A 445 2.20 -11.72 -11.52
CA ALA A 445 1.65 -12.74 -12.41
C ALA A 445 2.75 -13.51 -13.18
N ALA A 446 3.80 -12.81 -13.61
CA ALA A 446 4.95 -13.43 -14.28
C ALA A 446 5.76 -14.34 -13.34
N VAL A 447 5.99 -13.91 -12.09
CA VAL A 447 6.67 -14.71 -11.05
C VAL A 447 5.87 -15.97 -10.74
N ILE A 448 4.55 -15.84 -10.55
CA ILE A 448 3.67 -17.00 -10.33
C ILE A 448 3.72 -17.96 -11.52
N ASP A 449 3.64 -17.45 -12.77
CA ASP A 449 3.71 -18.28 -13.97
C ASP A 449 5.05 -19.03 -14.06
N ALA A 450 6.16 -18.37 -13.77
CA ALA A 450 7.47 -18.99 -13.74
C ALA A 450 7.55 -20.08 -12.66
N ALA A 451 7.09 -19.80 -11.45
CA ALA A 451 7.03 -20.80 -10.36
C ALA A 451 6.15 -22.00 -10.71
N LEU A 452 5.05 -21.79 -11.42
CA LEU A 452 4.12 -22.86 -11.85
C LEU A 452 4.67 -23.75 -12.98
N ARG A 453 5.77 -23.35 -13.63
CA ARG A 453 6.42 -24.18 -14.68
C ARG A 453 7.34 -25.24 -14.11
N GLU A 454 7.89 -25.01 -12.94
CA GLU A 454 8.87 -25.87 -12.30
C GLU A 454 8.24 -27.05 -11.53
N SER A 455 9.06 -28.03 -11.09
CA SER A 455 8.62 -29.34 -10.63
C SER A 455 8.26 -29.48 -9.15
N ALA A 456 8.74 -28.60 -8.28
CA ALA A 456 8.53 -28.68 -6.81
C ALA A 456 7.14 -28.19 -6.33
N ARG A 457 6.09 -28.75 -6.89
CA ARG A 457 4.74 -28.19 -6.78
C ARG A 457 3.99 -28.56 -5.51
N LEU A 458 4.47 -29.59 -4.78
CA LEU A 458 3.82 -30.04 -3.55
C LEU A 458 3.99 -29.04 -2.39
N ASP A 459 5.07 -28.26 -2.39
CA ASP A 459 5.30 -27.24 -1.36
C ASP A 459 4.25 -26.11 -1.37
N MET A 460 3.59 -25.89 -2.52
CA MET A 460 2.48 -24.94 -2.63
C MET A 460 1.20 -25.42 -1.87
N PHE A 461 1.13 -26.71 -1.56
CA PHE A 461 -0.04 -27.33 -0.92
C PHE A 461 0.38 -28.03 0.37
N PRO A 462 0.33 -27.34 1.53
CA PRO A 462 0.84 -27.89 2.79
C PRO A 462 0.26 -29.24 3.18
N ASP A 463 -1.00 -29.50 2.87
CA ASP A 463 -1.69 -30.77 3.12
C ASP A 463 -1.16 -31.91 2.26
N LEU A 464 -0.91 -31.66 0.98
CA LEU A 464 -0.32 -32.64 0.05
C LEU A 464 1.17 -32.86 0.35
N LYS A 465 1.87 -31.82 0.75
CA LYS A 465 3.27 -31.92 1.20
C LYS A 465 3.40 -32.79 2.43
N ASP A 466 2.57 -32.57 3.46
CA ASP A 466 2.58 -33.37 4.68
C ASP A 466 2.26 -34.83 4.38
N ALA A 467 1.25 -35.10 3.54
CA ALA A 467 0.93 -36.45 3.09
C ALA A 467 2.11 -37.10 2.36
N TRP A 468 2.79 -36.38 1.48
CA TRP A 468 3.97 -36.86 0.74
C TRP A 468 5.12 -37.21 1.68
N VAL A 469 5.41 -36.35 2.67
CA VAL A 469 6.48 -36.57 3.66
C VAL A 469 6.21 -37.82 4.49
N ARG A 470 4.98 -37.99 4.99
CA ARG A 470 4.58 -39.18 5.76
C ARG A 470 4.63 -40.46 4.92
N LEU A 471 4.26 -40.40 3.62
CA LEU A 471 4.39 -41.54 2.74
C LEU A 471 5.85 -41.89 2.44
N ALA A 472 6.73 -40.88 2.28
CA ALA A 472 8.16 -41.10 2.14
C ALA A 472 8.80 -41.74 3.40
N GLU A 473 8.37 -41.31 4.59
CA GLU A 473 8.76 -41.92 5.87
C GLU A 473 8.26 -43.39 5.95
N SER A 474 7.04 -43.63 5.52
CA SER A 474 6.47 -45.01 5.48
C SER A 474 7.25 -45.91 4.50
N GLN A 475 7.74 -45.34 3.35
CA GLN A 475 8.64 -46.09 2.46
C GLN A 475 9.97 -46.46 3.14
N ASN A 476 10.54 -45.51 3.91
CA ASN A 476 11.76 -45.76 4.69
C ASN A 476 11.53 -46.86 5.71
N GLY A 477 10.33 -46.88 6.36
CA GLY A 477 9.90 -47.97 7.24
C GLY A 477 9.83 -49.32 6.53
N CYS A 478 9.26 -49.35 5.31
CA CYS A 478 9.21 -50.57 4.52
C CYS A 478 10.63 -51.06 4.16
N ILE A 479 11.57 -50.17 3.84
CA ILE A 479 12.99 -50.52 3.55
C ILE A 479 13.64 -51.14 4.80
N ALA A 480 13.42 -50.56 5.98
CA ALA A 480 13.99 -51.07 7.22
C ALA A 480 13.45 -52.46 7.58
N VAL A 481 12.14 -52.68 7.44
CA VAL A 481 11.52 -53.97 7.65
C VAL A 481 11.97 -54.97 6.59
N GLY A 482 12.02 -54.57 5.29
CA GLY A 482 12.48 -55.40 4.19
C GLY A 482 13.91 -55.87 4.40
N LYS A 483 14.81 -55.02 4.91
CA LYS A 483 16.18 -55.36 5.25
C LYS A 483 16.24 -56.45 6.33
N ARG A 484 15.46 -56.33 7.41
CA ARG A 484 15.39 -57.37 8.49
C ARG A 484 14.88 -58.71 7.96
N ILE A 485 13.89 -58.69 7.06
CA ILE A 485 13.39 -59.89 6.39
C ILE A 485 14.50 -60.54 5.56
N VAL A 486 15.18 -59.75 4.70
CA VAL A 486 16.26 -60.27 3.85
C VAL A 486 17.41 -60.87 4.68
N ASP A 487 17.87 -60.13 5.69
CA ASP A 487 18.97 -60.54 6.56
C ASP A 487 18.64 -61.81 7.34
N SER A 488 17.39 -61.97 7.84
CA SER A 488 16.87 -63.16 8.47
C SER A 488 16.80 -64.36 7.49
N LEU A 489 16.24 -64.11 6.29
CA LEU A 489 16.18 -65.19 5.26
C LEU A 489 17.56 -65.59 4.78
N ARG A 490 18.49 -64.68 4.64
CA ARG A 490 19.87 -64.98 4.23
C ARG A 490 20.60 -65.79 5.30
N SER A 491 20.45 -65.45 6.55
CA SER A 491 21.07 -66.19 7.67
C SER A 491 20.61 -67.63 7.75
N GLN A 492 19.36 -67.92 7.40
CA GLN A 492 18.82 -69.27 7.34
C GLN A 492 19.23 -70.05 6.07
N ALA A 493 19.23 -69.36 4.92
CA ALA A 493 19.51 -69.98 3.60
C ALA A 493 21.01 -70.21 3.34
N TYR A 494 21.87 -69.25 3.66
CA TYR A 494 23.29 -69.22 3.25
C TYR A 494 24.10 -70.45 3.69
N PRO A 495 23.95 -70.95 4.94
CA PRO A 495 24.73 -72.16 5.33
C PRO A 495 24.47 -73.39 4.48
N SER A 496 23.25 -73.52 3.92
CA SER A 496 22.81 -74.66 3.11
C SER A 496 23.02 -74.51 1.61
N MET A 497 23.57 -73.38 1.18
CA MET A 497 23.80 -73.06 -0.23
C MET A 497 25.15 -73.75 -0.75
N ASP A 498 25.13 -74.19 -1.95
CA ASP A 498 26.39 -74.61 -2.70
C ASP A 498 27.18 -73.34 -3.07
N ALA A 499 28.42 -73.63 -3.62
CA ALA A 499 29.36 -72.53 -3.96
C ALA A 499 28.78 -71.51 -4.97
N GLU A 500 28.01 -71.96 -5.95
CA GLU A 500 27.40 -71.09 -6.95
C GLU A 500 26.31 -70.20 -6.38
N ASN A 501 25.43 -70.77 -5.62
CA ASN A 501 24.38 -70.00 -4.96
C ASN A 501 24.92 -69.05 -3.88
N ARG A 502 26.01 -69.39 -3.19
CA ARG A 502 26.73 -68.45 -2.28
C ARG A 502 27.32 -67.28 -3.04
N ALA A 503 28.02 -67.56 -4.15
CA ALA A 503 28.59 -66.48 -4.98
C ALA A 503 27.48 -65.53 -5.49
N ARG A 504 26.32 -66.05 -5.90
CA ARG A 504 25.15 -65.29 -6.31
C ARG A 504 24.58 -64.45 -5.16
N SER A 505 24.45 -65.05 -3.96
CA SER A 505 23.97 -64.37 -2.73
C SER A 505 24.90 -63.20 -2.35
N ASP A 506 26.20 -63.42 -2.41
CA ASP A 506 27.24 -62.44 -2.12
C ASP A 506 27.20 -61.25 -3.14
N ALA A 507 27.02 -61.56 -4.41
CA ALA A 507 26.85 -60.54 -5.45
C ALA A 507 25.60 -59.69 -5.26
N MET A 508 24.47 -60.28 -4.87
CA MET A 508 23.24 -59.55 -4.55
C MET A 508 23.41 -58.67 -3.31
N LEU A 509 24.09 -59.17 -2.26
CA LEU A 509 24.40 -58.41 -1.05
C LEU A 509 25.28 -57.18 -1.40
N GLU A 510 26.31 -57.35 -2.24
CA GLU A 510 27.16 -56.22 -2.63
C GLU A 510 26.42 -55.20 -3.47
N GLN A 511 25.49 -55.58 -4.31
CA GLN A 511 24.59 -54.68 -5.05
C GLN A 511 23.68 -53.94 -4.08
N ARG A 512 23.07 -54.62 -3.09
CA ARG A 512 22.23 -53.98 -2.08
C ARG A 512 23.02 -52.98 -1.22
N LYS A 513 24.23 -53.33 -0.79
CA LYS A 513 25.13 -52.45 -0.03
C LYS A 513 25.41 -51.15 -0.79
N LYS A 514 25.64 -51.19 -2.10
CA LYS A 514 25.84 -49.98 -2.92
C LYS A 514 24.62 -49.09 -2.90
N LEU A 515 23.40 -49.65 -2.95
CA LEU A 515 22.14 -48.93 -2.85
C LEU A 515 21.92 -48.41 -1.41
N GLU A 516 22.28 -49.15 -0.38
CA GLU A 516 22.23 -48.71 1.02
C GLU A 516 23.12 -47.49 1.29
N VAL A 517 24.31 -47.43 0.64
CA VAL A 517 25.18 -46.25 0.71
C VAL A 517 24.54 -45.03 0.05
N ALA A 518 23.86 -45.20 -1.10
CA ALA A 518 23.11 -44.10 -1.72
C ALA A 518 21.91 -43.67 -0.83
N TYR A 519 21.18 -44.65 -0.31
CA TYR A 519 20.03 -44.45 0.57
C TYR A 519 20.39 -43.78 1.89
N SER A 520 21.60 -43.99 2.46
CA SER A 520 22.01 -43.37 3.72
C SER A 520 22.12 -41.85 3.65
N LYS A 521 22.14 -41.27 2.45
CA LYS A 521 22.14 -39.81 2.21
C LYS A 521 20.75 -39.23 2.19
N ILE A 522 19.71 -40.05 2.12
CA ILE A 522 18.32 -39.64 2.07
C ILE A 522 17.81 -39.36 3.50
N PRO A 523 16.97 -38.34 3.72
CA PRO A 523 16.35 -38.08 5.02
C PRO A 523 15.61 -39.32 5.55
N PRO A 524 15.97 -39.80 6.76
CA PRO A 524 15.38 -41.04 7.29
C PRO A 524 13.94 -40.85 7.79
N ASP A 525 13.60 -39.65 8.23
CA ASP A 525 12.33 -39.29 8.86
C ASP A 525 11.84 -37.89 8.46
N ALA A 526 10.59 -37.58 8.78
CA ALA A 526 9.98 -36.29 8.51
C ALA A 526 10.76 -35.14 9.16
N GLY A 527 11.32 -35.32 10.36
CA GLY A 527 12.11 -34.29 11.04
C GLY A 527 13.40 -33.95 10.30
N ALA A 528 14.10 -34.97 9.79
CA ALA A 528 15.31 -34.77 8.98
C ALA A 528 15.00 -34.05 7.66
N TYR A 529 13.88 -34.38 7.02
CA TYR A 529 13.38 -33.71 5.81
C TYR A 529 13.10 -32.21 6.09
N ILE A 530 12.36 -31.91 7.16
CA ILE A 530 12.04 -30.54 7.57
C ILE A 530 13.33 -29.74 7.88
N ARG A 531 14.29 -30.34 8.60
CA ARG A 531 15.58 -29.69 8.90
C ARG A 531 16.37 -29.38 7.62
N ARG A 532 16.35 -30.26 6.62
CA ARG A 532 16.99 -29.99 5.30
C ARG A 532 16.29 -28.84 4.60
N GLN A 533 14.96 -28.86 4.57
CA GLN A 533 14.17 -27.81 3.92
C GLN A 533 14.37 -26.44 4.58
N ASN A 534 14.37 -26.39 5.92
CA ASN A 534 14.61 -25.14 6.64
C ASN A 534 15.99 -24.54 6.34
N ARG A 535 17.03 -25.36 6.14
CA ARG A 535 18.34 -24.86 5.70
C ARG A 535 18.27 -24.22 4.32
N VAL A 536 17.62 -24.88 3.37
CA VAL A 536 17.44 -24.35 2.01
C VAL A 536 16.64 -23.03 2.03
N VAL A 537 15.57 -22.96 2.80
CA VAL A 537 14.78 -21.72 2.99
C VAL A 537 15.66 -20.61 3.55
N GLN A 538 16.52 -20.94 4.54
CA GLN A 538 17.44 -19.95 5.12
C GLN A 538 18.46 -19.45 4.09
N ASP A 539 18.99 -20.33 3.25
CA ASP A 539 19.94 -19.95 2.19
C ASP A 539 19.28 -18.99 1.17
N PHE A 540 18.04 -19.27 0.75
CA PHE A 540 17.28 -18.34 -0.11
C PHE A 540 16.93 -17.03 0.59
N THR A 541 16.64 -17.06 1.89
CA THR A 541 16.41 -15.83 2.68
C THR A 541 17.66 -14.96 2.72
N ASN A 542 18.83 -15.58 2.88
CA ASN A 542 20.11 -14.88 2.86
C ASN A 542 20.38 -14.25 1.48
N LEU A 543 20.18 -15.01 0.39
CA LEU A 543 20.30 -14.52 -0.98
C LEU A 543 19.34 -13.36 -1.27
N ALA A 544 18.09 -13.47 -0.84
CA ALA A 544 17.10 -12.38 -0.96
C ALA A 544 17.56 -11.14 -0.18
N GLY A 545 18.18 -11.32 0.99
CA GLY A 545 18.78 -10.25 1.79
C GLY A 545 19.94 -9.56 1.05
N GLU A 546 20.83 -10.33 0.41
CA GLU A 546 21.92 -9.78 -0.40
C GLU A 546 21.39 -8.97 -1.60
N VAL A 547 20.39 -9.49 -2.30
CA VAL A 547 19.73 -8.74 -3.39
C VAL A 547 19.04 -7.48 -2.85
N GLY A 548 18.45 -7.54 -1.66
CA GLY A 548 17.88 -6.38 -0.98
C GLY A 548 18.91 -5.29 -0.69
N LEU A 549 20.12 -5.68 -0.25
CA LEU A 549 21.24 -4.75 -0.05
C LEU A 549 21.67 -4.10 -1.37
N LEU A 550 21.76 -4.86 -2.47
CA LEU A 550 22.08 -4.31 -3.78
C LEU A 550 21.02 -3.30 -4.25
N LYS A 551 19.72 -3.57 -4.02
CA LYS A 551 18.63 -2.62 -4.31
C LYS A 551 18.76 -1.34 -3.50
N ALA A 552 19.10 -1.44 -2.21
CA ALA A 552 19.32 -0.28 -1.35
C ALA A 552 20.52 0.57 -1.82
N GLN A 553 21.63 -0.09 -2.19
CA GLN A 553 22.80 0.60 -2.76
C GLN A 553 22.45 1.31 -4.06
N LEU A 554 21.70 0.64 -4.94
CA LEU A 554 21.24 1.22 -6.21
C LEU A 554 20.32 2.43 -5.98
N SER A 555 19.46 2.38 -4.95
CA SER A 555 18.63 3.53 -4.54
C SER A 555 19.49 4.71 -4.08
N THR A 556 20.56 4.46 -3.34
CA THR A 556 21.51 5.51 -2.93
C THR A 556 22.18 6.17 -4.13
N VAL A 557 22.58 5.38 -5.13
CA VAL A 557 23.14 5.91 -6.40
C VAL A 557 22.08 6.78 -7.13
N LYS A 558 20.81 6.34 -7.13
CA LYS A 558 19.70 7.14 -7.68
C LYS A 558 19.64 8.51 -7.03
N GLU A 559 19.62 8.56 -5.70
CA GLU A 559 19.57 9.84 -4.95
C GLU A 559 20.78 10.74 -5.28
N GLN A 560 21.95 10.16 -5.45
CA GLN A 560 23.15 10.92 -5.85
C GLN A 560 23.02 11.49 -7.26
N LEU A 561 22.57 10.68 -8.22
CA LEU A 561 22.32 11.12 -9.61
C LEU A 561 21.27 12.24 -9.65
N LEU A 562 20.20 12.09 -8.86
CA LEU A 562 19.14 13.09 -8.72
C LEU A 562 19.68 14.39 -8.10
N SER A 563 20.54 14.30 -7.11
CA SER A 563 21.18 15.46 -6.49
C SER A 563 22.09 16.21 -7.46
N ILE A 564 22.88 15.50 -8.26
CA ILE A 564 23.73 16.09 -9.30
C ILE A 564 22.87 16.81 -10.35
N GLU A 565 21.80 16.17 -10.80
CA GLU A 565 20.87 16.75 -11.77
C GLU A 565 20.21 18.02 -11.21
N LYS A 566 19.77 17.98 -9.95
CA LYS A 566 19.21 19.14 -9.26
C LYS A 566 20.23 20.30 -9.20
N MET A 567 21.45 20.03 -8.79
CA MET A 567 22.52 21.04 -8.71
C MET A 567 22.82 21.67 -10.09
N LEU A 568 22.81 20.88 -11.17
CA LEU A 568 22.98 21.37 -12.53
C LEU A 568 21.83 22.31 -12.94
N ASN A 569 20.60 21.95 -12.60
CA ASN A 569 19.42 22.73 -12.96
C ASN A 569 19.27 24.02 -12.13
N GLU A 570 19.58 23.99 -10.84
CA GLU A 570 19.56 25.18 -9.99
C GLU A 570 20.55 26.24 -10.46
N ARG A 571 21.71 25.83 -10.97
CA ARG A 571 22.71 26.75 -11.57
C ARG A 571 22.22 27.38 -12.89
N LEU A 572 21.36 26.69 -13.65
CA LEU A 572 20.78 27.19 -14.90
C LEU A 572 19.70 28.24 -14.64
N PHE A 573 19.03 28.19 -13.49
CA PHE A 573 17.90 29.07 -13.14
C PHE A 573 18.21 30.17 -12.10
N GLY A 574 19.48 30.45 -11.82
CA GLY A 574 19.83 31.68 -11.09
C GLY A 574 20.44 31.51 -9.69
N GLY A 575 21.15 30.44 -9.42
CA GLY A 575 21.95 30.30 -8.19
C GLY A 575 23.33 30.98 -8.33
N GLU A 576 23.79 31.68 -7.27
CA GLU A 576 25.18 32.18 -7.17
C GLU A 576 26.14 30.98 -7.16
N GLY A 577 26.87 30.76 -8.24
CA GLY A 577 27.83 29.65 -8.32
C GLY A 577 28.70 29.74 -9.58
N VAL A 578 29.72 28.88 -9.66
CA VAL A 578 30.66 28.79 -10.78
C VAL A 578 29.92 28.72 -12.11
N VAL A 579 30.12 29.72 -12.98
CA VAL A 579 29.54 29.74 -14.31
C VAL A 579 30.23 28.66 -15.15
N LEU A 580 29.48 27.59 -15.48
CA LEU A 580 29.93 26.54 -16.39
C LEU A 580 29.87 27.09 -17.84
N THR A 581 30.86 26.77 -18.65
CA THR A 581 30.77 27.00 -20.09
C THR A 581 29.75 26.02 -20.69
N LYS A 582 29.14 26.42 -21.83
CA LYS A 582 28.17 25.55 -22.55
C LYS A 582 28.72 24.15 -22.86
N ASP A 583 30.02 24.06 -23.16
CA ASP A 583 30.69 22.80 -23.46
C ASP A 583 30.89 21.94 -22.21
N GLN A 584 31.19 22.56 -21.06
CA GLN A 584 31.29 21.85 -19.79
C GLN A 584 29.93 21.33 -19.35
N GLU A 585 28.89 22.15 -19.44
CA GLU A 585 27.52 21.73 -19.14
C GLU A 585 27.08 20.56 -20.04
N LYS A 586 27.31 20.62 -21.33
CA LYS A 586 27.00 19.54 -22.26
C LYS A 586 27.70 18.25 -21.88
N LYS A 587 29.02 18.30 -21.59
CA LYS A 587 29.78 17.10 -21.17
C LYS A 587 29.26 16.50 -19.87
N ILE A 588 28.88 17.33 -18.89
CA ILE A 588 28.33 16.84 -17.61
C ILE A 588 26.95 16.21 -17.83
N ARG A 589 26.09 16.78 -18.68
CA ARG A 589 24.79 16.22 -19.02
C ARG A 589 24.91 14.88 -19.76
N GLU A 590 25.85 14.76 -20.68
CA GLU A 590 26.13 13.51 -21.39
C GLU A 590 26.66 12.45 -20.42
N ALA A 591 27.59 12.80 -19.53
CA ALA A 591 28.09 11.88 -18.51
C ALA A 591 26.95 11.44 -17.55
N LEU A 592 26.14 12.38 -17.07
CA LEU A 592 24.99 12.08 -16.20
C LEU A 592 23.97 11.17 -16.89
N GLN A 593 23.73 11.37 -18.19
CA GLN A 593 22.85 10.49 -18.96
C GLN A 593 23.41 9.08 -19.07
N ASN A 594 24.70 8.94 -19.34
CA ASN A 594 25.37 7.63 -19.40
C ASN A 594 25.30 6.90 -18.06
N GLU A 595 25.51 7.61 -16.94
CA GLU A 595 25.38 7.03 -15.59
C GLU A 595 23.95 6.62 -15.28
N LYS A 596 22.94 7.39 -15.70
CA LYS A 596 21.54 7.00 -15.58
C LYS A 596 21.18 5.77 -16.38
N ASP A 597 21.72 5.64 -17.59
CA ASP A 597 21.49 4.47 -18.43
C ASP A 597 22.16 3.22 -17.84
N GLU A 598 23.37 3.37 -17.27
CA GLU A 598 24.05 2.30 -16.54
C GLU A 598 23.28 1.92 -15.25
N TRP A 599 22.80 2.90 -14.49
CA TRP A 599 21.93 2.67 -13.34
C TRP A 599 20.69 1.87 -13.71
N ARG A 600 20.02 2.22 -14.83
CA ARG A 600 18.85 1.47 -15.33
C ARG A 600 19.21 0.04 -15.73
N ARG A 601 20.39 -0.16 -16.35
CA ARG A 601 20.88 -1.50 -16.72
C ARG A 601 21.09 -2.36 -15.49
N ILE A 602 21.83 -1.86 -14.51
CA ILE A 602 22.10 -2.56 -13.24
C ILE A 602 20.79 -2.82 -12.50
N GLY A 603 19.85 -1.88 -12.51
CA GLY A 603 18.53 -2.04 -11.89
C GLY A 603 17.74 -3.22 -12.47
N ARG A 604 17.77 -3.39 -13.79
CA ARG A 604 17.15 -4.55 -14.44
C ARG A 604 17.84 -5.86 -14.05
N GLU A 605 19.16 -5.89 -14.03
CA GLU A 605 19.92 -7.10 -13.64
C GLU A 605 19.64 -7.51 -12.20
N ILE A 606 19.57 -6.54 -11.26
CA ILE A 606 19.20 -6.80 -9.86
C ILE A 606 17.74 -7.30 -9.75
N GLU A 607 16.83 -6.76 -10.56
CA GLU A 607 15.46 -7.20 -10.57
C GLU A 607 15.31 -8.62 -11.13
N GLU A 608 16.05 -8.95 -12.19
CA GLU A 608 16.11 -10.30 -12.73
C GLU A 608 16.70 -11.29 -11.71
N MET A 609 17.74 -10.90 -10.96
CA MET A 609 18.28 -11.71 -9.87
C MET A 609 17.25 -11.91 -8.74
N ALA A 610 16.53 -10.87 -8.37
CA ALA A 610 15.45 -10.96 -7.35
C ALA A 610 14.39 -11.96 -7.76
N GLN A 611 13.91 -11.86 -8.99
CA GLN A 611 12.93 -12.79 -9.56
C GLN A 611 13.48 -14.22 -9.65
N ALA A 612 14.72 -14.38 -10.05
CA ALA A 612 15.36 -15.70 -10.12
C ALA A 612 15.46 -16.35 -8.73
N VAL A 613 15.83 -15.60 -7.69
CA VAL A 613 15.88 -16.08 -6.31
C VAL A 613 14.48 -16.47 -5.83
N GLU A 614 13.48 -15.65 -6.09
CA GLU A 614 12.10 -15.91 -5.68
C GLU A 614 11.52 -17.16 -6.37
N VAL A 615 11.72 -17.28 -7.70
CA VAL A 615 11.30 -18.45 -8.45
C VAL A 615 12.04 -19.70 -7.96
N ALA A 616 13.37 -19.63 -7.79
CA ALA A 616 14.16 -20.75 -7.30
C ALA A 616 13.73 -21.21 -5.90
N ALA A 617 13.39 -20.27 -5.01
CA ALA A 617 12.87 -20.59 -3.68
C ALA A 617 11.56 -21.38 -3.74
N GLN A 618 10.70 -21.12 -4.73
CA GLN A 618 9.43 -21.82 -4.94
C GLN A 618 9.60 -23.18 -5.63
N THR A 619 10.78 -23.47 -6.23
CA THR A 619 11.03 -24.69 -7.01
C THR A 619 11.73 -25.79 -6.23
N VAL A 620 12.22 -25.51 -5.04
CA VAL A 620 12.92 -26.47 -4.16
C VAL A 620 11.98 -26.94 -3.06
N GLY A 621 11.84 -28.27 -2.92
CA GLY A 621 11.06 -28.85 -1.84
C GLY A 621 10.43 -30.19 -2.18
N ALA A 622 9.29 -30.50 -1.57
CA ALA A 622 8.59 -31.77 -1.79
C ALA A 622 8.17 -31.93 -3.25
N GLY A 623 8.58 -33.02 -3.87
CA GLY A 623 8.27 -33.31 -5.27
C GLY A 623 9.23 -32.69 -6.30
N ASP A 624 10.30 -32.01 -5.85
CA ASP A 624 11.37 -31.53 -6.72
C ASP A 624 12.18 -32.68 -7.35
N LYS A 625 13.13 -32.36 -8.22
CA LYS A 625 13.97 -33.34 -8.86
C LYS A 625 14.76 -34.19 -7.85
N VAL A 626 15.28 -33.57 -6.79
CA VAL A 626 16.02 -34.27 -5.72
C VAL A 626 15.12 -35.29 -5.02
N SER A 627 13.89 -34.89 -4.69
CA SER A 627 12.88 -35.78 -4.11
C SER A 627 12.50 -36.94 -5.04
N GLY A 628 12.48 -36.70 -6.36
CA GLY A 628 12.28 -37.71 -7.39
C GLY A 628 13.43 -38.73 -7.44
N ASP A 629 14.67 -38.25 -7.45
CA ASP A 629 15.88 -39.09 -7.44
C ASP A 629 15.96 -39.93 -6.15
N GLU A 630 15.64 -39.35 -4.99
CA GLU A 630 15.55 -40.05 -3.71
C GLU A 630 14.49 -41.17 -3.73
N ASN A 631 13.31 -40.90 -4.33
CA ASN A 631 12.28 -41.91 -4.46
C ASN A 631 12.71 -43.06 -5.39
N ALA A 632 13.46 -42.79 -6.46
CA ALA A 632 14.05 -43.80 -7.33
C ALA A 632 15.02 -44.69 -6.56
N ILE A 633 15.87 -44.11 -5.70
CA ILE A 633 16.80 -44.87 -4.86
C ILE A 633 16.03 -45.78 -3.87
N ARG A 634 14.95 -45.27 -3.22
CA ARG A 634 14.08 -46.08 -2.35
C ARG A 634 13.48 -47.27 -3.10
N GLN A 635 12.97 -47.02 -4.30
CA GLN A 635 12.41 -48.06 -5.16
C GLN A 635 13.45 -49.10 -5.57
N ALA A 636 14.65 -48.66 -5.98
CA ALA A 636 15.72 -49.55 -6.36
C ALA A 636 16.15 -50.47 -5.19
N LEU A 637 16.26 -49.89 -3.99
CA LEU A 637 16.65 -50.67 -2.80
C LEU A 637 15.58 -51.70 -2.41
N LEU A 638 14.31 -51.33 -2.43
CA LEU A 638 13.18 -52.24 -2.15
C LEU A 638 13.09 -53.33 -3.17
N ASN A 639 13.33 -53.05 -4.46
CA ASN A 639 13.37 -54.06 -5.51
C ASN A 639 14.54 -55.01 -5.31
N ALA A 640 15.74 -54.57 -4.95
CA ALA A 640 16.89 -55.38 -4.63
C ALA A 640 16.57 -56.34 -3.45
N GLN A 641 16.01 -55.79 -2.36
CA GLN A 641 15.56 -56.60 -1.21
C GLN A 641 14.51 -57.63 -1.60
N ARG A 642 13.57 -57.30 -2.49
CA ARG A 642 12.53 -58.21 -2.97
C ARG A 642 13.12 -59.35 -3.78
N VAL A 643 14.09 -59.11 -4.66
CA VAL A 643 14.78 -60.11 -5.45
C VAL A 643 15.53 -61.08 -4.55
N GLU A 644 16.29 -60.55 -3.58
CA GLU A 644 17.01 -61.37 -2.57
C GLU A 644 16.04 -62.23 -1.77
N GLN A 645 14.93 -61.65 -1.27
CA GLN A 645 13.90 -62.36 -0.50
C GLN A 645 13.33 -63.53 -1.31
N THR A 646 13.03 -63.29 -2.58
CA THR A 646 12.47 -64.34 -3.47
C THR A 646 13.44 -65.50 -3.66
N VAL A 647 14.73 -65.22 -3.86
CA VAL A 647 15.78 -66.22 -4.03
C VAL A 647 15.97 -67.06 -2.76
N TYR A 648 16.01 -66.39 -1.58
CA TYR A 648 16.20 -67.06 -0.32
C TYR A 648 14.99 -67.91 0.07
N VAL A 649 13.74 -67.41 -0.07
CA VAL A 649 12.52 -68.19 0.18
C VAL A 649 12.48 -69.43 -0.70
N GLY A 650 12.72 -69.26 -2.03
CA GLY A 650 12.73 -70.39 -2.95
C GLY A 650 13.78 -71.47 -2.60
N HIS A 651 14.99 -71.05 -2.14
CA HIS A 651 16.01 -71.97 -1.68
C HIS A 651 15.63 -72.75 -0.42
N LEU A 652 15.03 -72.08 0.58
CA LEU A 652 14.59 -72.66 1.83
C LEU A 652 13.41 -73.64 1.60
N GLU A 653 12.42 -73.24 0.78
CA GLU A 653 11.29 -74.11 0.38
C GLU A 653 11.79 -75.38 -0.37
N ALA A 654 12.68 -75.23 -1.34
CA ALA A 654 13.20 -76.36 -2.11
C ALA A 654 13.98 -77.40 -1.27
N ARG A 655 14.54 -76.99 -0.14
CA ARG A 655 15.31 -77.85 0.80
C ARG A 655 14.55 -78.19 2.08
N SER A 656 13.29 -77.78 2.23
CA SER A 656 12.49 -77.97 3.44
C SER A 656 13.22 -77.54 4.72
N ILE A 657 13.93 -76.43 4.69
CA ILE A 657 14.67 -75.89 5.82
C ILE A 657 13.81 -74.86 6.56
N GLY A 658 13.55 -75.11 7.84
CA GLY A 658 12.77 -74.22 8.70
C GLY A 658 11.28 -74.13 8.28
N ASP A 659 10.61 -73.05 8.72
CA ASP A 659 9.26 -72.64 8.31
C ASP A 659 9.32 -71.25 7.65
N PRO A 660 9.74 -71.12 6.35
CA PRO A 660 9.77 -69.86 5.66
C PRO A 660 8.39 -69.26 5.41
N GLY A 661 7.31 -70.00 5.74
CA GLY A 661 5.94 -69.59 5.43
C GLY A 661 5.53 -68.29 6.10
N LYS A 662 5.94 -68.10 7.36
CA LYS A 662 5.64 -66.88 8.10
C LYS A 662 6.35 -65.66 7.49
N LEU A 663 7.67 -65.72 7.27
CA LEU A 663 8.44 -64.63 6.64
C LEU A 663 7.98 -64.36 5.19
N ARG A 664 7.45 -65.40 4.51
CA ARG A 664 6.80 -65.19 3.18
C ARG A 664 5.50 -64.41 3.33
N LEU A 665 4.68 -64.63 4.36
CA LEU A 665 3.45 -63.86 4.58
C LEU A 665 3.78 -62.42 4.93
N SER A 666 4.74 -62.16 5.80
CA SER A 666 5.24 -60.79 6.14
C SER A 666 5.80 -60.08 4.93
N ARG A 667 6.52 -60.82 4.06
CA ARG A 667 6.99 -60.28 2.77
C ARG A 667 5.83 -59.84 1.87
N LEU A 668 4.83 -60.69 1.70
CA LEU A 668 3.65 -60.38 0.87
C LEU A 668 2.85 -59.22 1.45
N ALA A 669 2.72 -59.14 2.77
CA ALA A 669 2.08 -58.00 3.44
C ALA A 669 2.87 -56.69 3.21
N LEU A 670 4.20 -56.74 3.28
CA LEU A 670 5.08 -55.60 3.00
C LEU A 670 5.00 -55.16 1.54
N GLU A 671 4.99 -56.09 0.58
CA GLU A 671 4.83 -55.80 -0.85
C GLU A 671 3.48 -55.10 -1.12
N LYS A 672 2.38 -55.57 -0.51
CA LYS A 672 1.08 -54.94 -0.64
C LYS A 672 1.10 -53.54 -0.08
N LEU A 673 1.61 -53.37 1.15
CA LEU A 673 1.71 -52.05 1.80
C LEU A 673 2.51 -51.08 0.96
N TYR A 674 3.63 -51.50 0.38
CA TYR A 674 4.44 -50.68 -0.49
C TYR A 674 3.69 -50.28 -1.78
N SER A 675 2.93 -51.21 -2.36
CA SER A 675 2.07 -50.89 -3.52
C SER A 675 1.00 -49.85 -3.15
N ASP A 676 0.38 -49.98 -1.96
CA ASP A 676 -0.60 -49.04 -1.48
C ASP A 676 0.03 -47.63 -1.28
N ILE A 677 1.25 -47.54 -0.73
CA ILE A 677 2.02 -46.29 -0.62
C ILE A 677 2.29 -45.64 -1.99
N LEU A 678 2.72 -46.43 -2.98
CA LEU A 678 2.94 -45.92 -4.33
C LEU A 678 1.66 -45.39 -4.98
N ALA A 679 0.54 -46.08 -4.78
CA ALA A 679 -0.77 -45.63 -5.28
C ALA A 679 -1.19 -44.30 -4.64
N LEU A 680 -0.95 -44.15 -3.33
CA LEU A 680 -1.25 -42.89 -2.63
C LEU A 680 -0.32 -41.75 -3.04
N LEU A 681 0.98 -42.02 -3.27
CA LEU A 681 1.89 -41.02 -3.84
C LEU A 681 1.44 -40.54 -5.22
N GLY A 682 0.96 -41.47 -6.06
CA GLY A 682 0.32 -41.12 -7.33
C GLY A 682 -0.87 -40.19 -7.15
N GLN A 683 -1.79 -40.53 -6.22
CA GLN A 683 -2.94 -39.68 -5.92
C GLN A 683 -2.55 -38.27 -5.41
N VAL A 684 -1.48 -38.15 -4.58
CA VAL A 684 -0.96 -36.87 -4.13
C VAL A 684 -0.49 -36.02 -5.32
N GLN A 685 0.24 -36.64 -6.26
CA GLN A 685 0.72 -35.97 -7.48
C GLN A 685 -0.43 -35.57 -8.39
N ASP A 686 -1.40 -36.44 -8.61
CA ASP A 686 -2.57 -36.14 -9.46
C ASP A 686 -3.38 -34.96 -8.93
N ARG A 687 -3.60 -34.93 -7.63
CA ARG A 687 -4.27 -33.80 -6.95
C ARG A 687 -3.48 -32.50 -7.06
N ALA A 688 -2.16 -32.56 -6.88
CA ALA A 688 -1.34 -31.39 -7.06
C ALA A 688 -1.45 -30.83 -8.48
N GLN A 689 -1.48 -31.71 -9.49
CA GLN A 689 -1.67 -31.31 -10.89
C GLN A 689 -3.06 -30.74 -11.16
N GLU A 690 -4.11 -31.30 -10.57
CA GLU A 690 -5.47 -30.77 -10.69
C GLU A 690 -5.57 -29.35 -10.12
N ARG A 691 -5.08 -29.14 -8.90
CA ARG A 691 -5.04 -27.81 -8.25
C ARG A 691 -4.21 -26.81 -9.05
N LEU A 692 -3.05 -27.23 -9.56
CA LEU A 692 -2.20 -26.39 -10.41
C LEU A 692 -2.90 -26.02 -11.71
N GLY A 693 -3.64 -26.96 -12.30
CA GLY A 693 -4.46 -26.68 -13.49
C GLY A 693 -5.53 -25.63 -13.23
N GLY A 694 -6.15 -25.64 -12.06
CA GLY A 694 -7.05 -24.61 -11.61
C GLY A 694 -6.38 -23.24 -11.47
N ILE A 695 -5.24 -23.18 -10.76
CA ILE A 695 -4.46 -21.94 -10.58
C ILE A 695 -4.00 -21.38 -11.92
N LYS A 696 -3.51 -22.21 -12.84
CA LYS A 696 -3.09 -21.76 -14.18
C LYS A 696 -4.22 -21.15 -14.98
N LYS A 697 -5.43 -21.68 -14.88
CA LYS A 697 -6.60 -21.09 -15.55
C LYS A 697 -6.95 -19.72 -15.01
N VAL A 698 -6.94 -19.58 -13.68
CA VAL A 698 -7.17 -18.27 -13.02
C VAL A 698 -6.07 -17.29 -13.42
N LEU A 699 -4.79 -17.71 -13.35
CA LEU A 699 -3.66 -16.88 -13.73
C LEU A 699 -3.76 -16.39 -15.17
N ALA A 700 -4.09 -17.28 -16.11
CA ALA A 700 -4.25 -16.91 -17.51
C ALA A 700 -5.39 -15.88 -17.72
N SER A 701 -6.48 -16.00 -16.95
CA SER A 701 -7.57 -15.01 -16.95
C SER A 701 -7.09 -13.67 -16.40
N GLU A 702 -6.35 -13.69 -15.28
CA GLU A 702 -5.80 -12.47 -14.69
C GLU A 702 -4.74 -11.80 -15.55
N GLN A 703 -3.87 -12.55 -16.20
CA GLN A 703 -2.91 -11.99 -17.16
C GLN A 703 -3.61 -11.29 -18.32
N LYS A 704 -4.74 -11.83 -18.78
CA LYS A 704 -5.56 -11.18 -19.80
C LYS A 704 -6.18 -9.89 -19.27
N ASN A 705 -6.76 -9.93 -18.07
CA ASN A 705 -7.32 -8.75 -17.40
C ASN A 705 -6.26 -7.66 -17.22
N ILE A 706 -5.06 -8.03 -16.75
CA ILE A 706 -3.92 -7.11 -16.58
C ILE A 706 -3.55 -6.46 -17.93
N ALA A 707 -3.50 -7.22 -19.02
CA ALA A 707 -3.20 -6.68 -20.34
C ALA A 707 -4.30 -5.71 -20.83
N GLU A 708 -5.57 -6.00 -20.57
CA GLU A 708 -6.68 -5.11 -20.85
C GLU A 708 -6.60 -3.82 -20.01
N TYR A 709 -6.29 -3.92 -18.71
CA TYR A 709 -6.06 -2.76 -17.85
C TYR A 709 -4.86 -1.92 -18.30
N GLN A 710 -3.76 -2.55 -18.70
CA GLN A 710 -2.61 -1.83 -19.24
C GLN A 710 -2.98 -1.01 -20.47
N SER A 711 -3.80 -1.58 -21.36
CA SER A 711 -4.30 -0.88 -22.54
C SER A 711 -5.20 0.30 -22.17
N SER A 712 -6.11 0.09 -21.21
CA SER A 712 -7.04 1.12 -20.72
C SER A 712 -6.30 2.27 -20.03
N VAL A 713 -5.33 1.97 -19.18
CA VAL A 713 -4.50 2.98 -18.49
C VAL A 713 -3.75 3.84 -19.53
N ARG A 714 -3.17 3.23 -20.57
CA ARG A 714 -2.52 3.98 -21.65
C ARG A 714 -3.50 4.91 -22.39
N SER A 715 -4.69 4.44 -22.70
CA SER A 715 -5.73 5.26 -23.34
C SER A 715 -6.13 6.41 -22.43
N TYR A 716 -6.33 6.18 -21.15
CA TYR A 716 -6.67 7.22 -20.18
C TYR A 716 -5.53 8.23 -20.00
N GLU A 717 -4.27 7.77 -20.02
CA GLU A 717 -3.12 8.67 -20.00
C GLU A 717 -3.07 9.59 -21.22
N GLU A 718 -3.42 9.11 -22.41
CA GLU A 718 -3.51 9.91 -23.62
C GLU A 718 -4.65 10.92 -23.53
N ASP A 719 -5.84 10.50 -23.11
CA ASP A 719 -6.99 11.38 -22.91
C ASP A 719 -6.71 12.45 -21.83
N ALA A 720 -6.07 12.05 -20.74
CA ALA A 720 -5.68 12.96 -19.66
C ALA A 720 -4.64 13.98 -20.12
N ARG A 721 -3.69 13.60 -20.96
CA ARG A 721 -2.74 14.55 -21.57
C ARG A 721 -3.45 15.59 -22.43
N LEU A 722 -4.43 15.16 -23.22
CA LEU A 722 -5.23 16.08 -24.07
C LEU A 722 -6.06 17.04 -23.20
N LEU A 723 -6.75 16.52 -22.19
CA LEU A 723 -7.54 17.31 -21.25
C LEU A 723 -6.67 18.26 -20.43
N ALA A 724 -5.54 17.78 -19.91
CA ALA A 724 -4.60 18.59 -19.16
C ALA A 724 -4.01 19.72 -19.99
N ARG A 725 -3.78 19.50 -21.29
CA ARG A 725 -3.34 20.57 -22.20
C ARG A 725 -4.38 21.67 -22.28
N GLN A 726 -5.68 21.34 -22.41
CA GLN A 726 -6.76 22.31 -22.52
C GLN A 726 -7.02 23.04 -21.19
N VAL A 727 -7.19 22.27 -20.12
CA VAL A 727 -7.52 22.79 -18.79
C VAL A 727 -6.30 23.46 -18.17
N GLY A 728 -5.13 22.86 -18.27
CA GLY A 728 -3.89 23.36 -17.70
C GLY A 728 -3.48 24.71 -18.28
N TYR A 729 -3.67 24.92 -19.57
CA TYR A 729 -3.45 26.24 -20.19
C TYR A 729 -4.34 27.31 -19.55
N THR A 730 -5.62 27.00 -19.35
CA THR A 730 -6.58 27.91 -18.74
C THR A 730 -6.20 28.21 -17.28
N LEU A 731 -5.81 27.18 -16.54
CA LEU A 731 -5.43 27.31 -15.12
C LEU A 731 -4.14 28.10 -14.93
N VAL A 732 -3.10 27.80 -15.71
CA VAL A 732 -1.82 28.54 -15.64
C VAL A 732 -2.04 30.00 -15.99
N ARG A 733 -2.84 30.27 -17.02
CA ARG A 733 -3.19 31.63 -17.41
C ARG A 733 -4.01 32.36 -16.36
N ALA A 734 -4.95 31.68 -15.71
CA ALA A 734 -5.71 32.24 -14.60
C ALA A 734 -4.82 32.57 -13.41
N ALA A 735 -3.91 31.66 -13.06
CA ALA A 735 -2.92 31.87 -11.99
C ALA A 735 -1.98 33.04 -12.32
N GLN A 736 -1.50 33.14 -13.55
CA GLN A 736 -0.66 34.24 -14.03
C GLN A 736 -1.41 35.58 -13.98
N ASN A 737 -2.66 35.62 -14.45
CA ASN A 737 -3.48 36.83 -14.42
C ASN A 737 -3.73 37.30 -12.97
N ARG A 738 -4.10 36.40 -12.08
CA ARG A 738 -4.27 36.71 -10.63
C ARG A 738 -3.01 37.34 -10.05
N LEU A 739 -1.85 36.70 -10.30
CA LEU A 739 -0.58 37.22 -9.79
C LEU A 739 -0.21 38.58 -10.41
N SER A 740 -0.44 38.78 -11.72
CA SER A 740 -0.25 40.08 -12.39
C SER A 740 -1.11 41.19 -11.82
N GLU A 741 -2.39 40.90 -11.53
CA GLU A 741 -3.31 41.88 -10.88
C GLU A 741 -2.82 42.31 -9.50
N ILE A 742 -2.36 41.34 -8.69
CA ILE A 742 -1.85 41.62 -7.33
C ILE A 742 -0.53 42.42 -7.42
N LEU A 743 0.35 42.06 -8.32
CA LEU A 743 1.60 42.82 -8.54
C LEU A 743 1.34 44.26 -9.03
N LEU A 744 0.37 44.45 -9.94
CA LEU A 744 -0.07 45.76 -10.34
C LEU A 744 -0.61 46.59 -9.18
N GLU A 745 -1.37 45.98 -8.27
CA GLU A 745 -1.85 46.65 -7.05
C GLU A 745 -0.69 47.06 -6.13
N ALA A 746 0.34 46.20 -5.99
CA ALA A 746 1.55 46.52 -5.25
C ALA A 746 2.35 47.70 -5.90
N ASP A 747 2.52 47.69 -7.21
CA ASP A 747 3.20 48.74 -7.97
C ASP A 747 2.45 50.08 -7.86
N LEU A 748 1.11 50.07 -7.99
CA LEU A 748 0.29 51.24 -7.77
C LEU A 748 0.42 51.72 -6.32
N GLY A 749 0.46 50.85 -5.35
CA GLY A 749 0.73 51.14 -3.96
C GLY A 749 2.06 51.85 -3.74
N LEU A 750 3.12 51.40 -4.40
CA LEU A 750 4.43 52.07 -4.36
C LEU A 750 4.37 53.49 -4.91
N VAL A 751 3.66 53.71 -6.01
CA VAL A 751 3.45 55.04 -6.59
C VAL A 751 2.69 55.95 -5.59
N ASP A 752 1.64 55.45 -4.99
CA ASP A 752 0.83 56.17 -4.01
C ASP A 752 1.66 56.52 -2.77
N VAL A 753 2.43 55.60 -2.25
CA VAL A 753 3.36 55.84 -1.13
C VAL A 753 4.35 56.94 -1.47
N ALA A 754 4.95 56.88 -2.65
CA ALA A 754 5.90 57.91 -3.09
C ALA A 754 5.24 59.30 -3.18
N TRP A 755 3.99 59.34 -3.70
CA TRP A 755 3.20 60.58 -3.77
C TRP A 755 2.89 61.16 -2.39
N GLN A 756 2.41 60.34 -1.48
CA GLN A 756 2.07 60.76 -0.11
C GLN A 756 3.30 61.25 0.64
N ARG A 757 4.44 60.57 0.53
CA ARG A 757 5.71 61.02 1.11
C ARG A 757 6.17 62.35 0.56
N LYS A 758 5.98 62.57 -0.76
CA LYS A 758 6.26 63.88 -1.38
C LYS A 758 5.39 64.98 -0.82
N GLN A 759 4.08 64.73 -0.69
CA GLN A 759 3.14 65.70 -0.11
C GLN A 759 3.51 66.00 1.35
N GLN A 760 3.78 64.98 2.17
CA GLN A 760 4.17 65.17 3.55
C GLN A 760 5.42 66.01 3.69
N LYS A 761 6.46 65.76 2.86
CA LYS A 761 7.67 66.56 2.83
C LYS A 761 7.38 68.02 2.40
N ALA A 762 6.52 68.22 1.41
CA ALA A 762 6.14 69.51 0.94
C ALA A 762 5.36 70.31 2.01
N THR A 763 4.49 69.65 2.78
CA THR A 763 3.77 70.26 3.90
C THR A 763 4.75 70.65 5.03
N ALA A 764 5.65 69.72 5.40
CA ALA A 764 6.67 70.01 6.43
C ALA A 764 7.62 71.17 6.02
N ILE A 765 7.99 71.28 4.73
CA ILE A 765 8.78 72.40 4.22
C ILE A 765 8.01 73.72 4.38
N ARG A 766 6.72 73.76 4.04
CA ARG A 766 5.87 74.94 4.22
C ARG A 766 5.76 75.35 5.72
N GLU A 767 5.49 74.38 6.57
CA GLU A 767 5.46 74.62 8.01
C GLU A 767 6.79 75.20 8.53
N LEU A 768 7.92 74.67 8.13
CA LEU A 768 9.25 75.23 8.48
C LEU A 768 9.47 76.61 7.86
N GLN A 769 8.97 76.91 6.67
CA GLN A 769 9.03 78.23 6.05
C GLN A 769 8.17 79.24 6.82
N ASP A 770 6.97 78.82 7.29
CA ASP A 770 6.08 79.65 8.09
C ASP A 770 6.67 79.87 9.47
N GLU A 771 7.23 78.90 10.14
CA GLU A 771 7.97 79.10 11.42
C GLU A 771 9.14 80.02 11.24
N ARG A 772 9.92 79.86 10.16
CA ARG A 772 11.03 80.79 9.87
C ARG A 772 10.54 82.16 9.69
N SER A 773 9.46 82.40 8.98
CA SER A 773 8.86 83.69 8.72
C SER A 773 8.34 84.32 10.02
N GLN A 774 7.74 83.56 10.90
CA GLN A 774 7.29 84.01 12.22
C GLN A 774 8.50 84.39 13.09
N ARG A 775 9.58 83.61 13.14
CA ARG A 775 10.78 83.90 13.85
C ARG A 775 11.50 85.15 13.33
N ILE A 776 11.54 85.36 12.01
CA ILE A 776 12.08 86.59 11.42
C ILE A 776 11.24 87.78 11.82
N LYS A 777 9.92 87.74 11.82
CA LYS A 777 9.03 88.78 12.31
C LYS A 777 9.26 89.10 13.78
N SER A 778 9.28 88.03 14.61
CA SER A 778 9.56 88.25 16.08
C SER A 778 10.91 88.86 16.39
N LEU A 779 11.94 88.43 15.63
CA LEU A 779 13.25 89.10 15.67
C LEU A 779 13.23 90.53 15.20
N GLY A 780 12.48 90.86 14.17
CA GLY A 780 12.23 92.20 13.68
C GLY A 780 11.55 93.11 14.71
N ASP A 781 10.53 92.52 15.37
CA ASP A 781 9.79 93.21 16.44
C ASP A 781 10.69 93.44 17.68
N VAL A 782 11.53 92.49 18.06
CA VAL A 782 12.54 92.67 19.10
C VAL A 782 13.59 93.74 18.75
N LEU A 783 14.07 93.74 17.50
CA LEU A 783 15.02 94.77 17.00
C LEU A 783 14.41 96.12 16.98
N ASN A 784 13.17 96.26 16.53
CA ASN A 784 12.47 97.55 16.55
C ASN A 784 12.20 98.06 17.98
N ASN A 785 11.90 97.18 18.92
CA ASN A 785 11.78 97.55 20.33
C ASN A 785 13.11 97.99 20.94
N LEU A 786 14.20 97.32 20.55
CA LEU A 786 15.55 97.74 20.99
C LEU A 786 16.02 99.05 20.38
N THR A 787 15.62 99.33 19.16
CA THR A 787 15.93 100.59 18.47
C THR A 787 15.00 101.77 18.93
N SER A 788 13.85 101.48 19.43
CA SER A 788 12.95 102.46 20.00
C SER A 788 13.33 102.88 21.45
N ASP A 789 13.92 101.89 22.17
CA ASP A 789 14.43 102.19 23.55
C ASP A 789 15.77 102.95 23.57
N THR A 790 16.41 103.09 22.41
CA THR A 790 17.64 103.90 22.34
C THR A 790 17.39 105.38 21.90
N GLY A 791 16.14 105.76 21.73
CA GLY A 791 15.74 107.08 21.22
C GLY A 791 15.24 108.11 22.24
N GLU A 792 15.15 107.80 23.54
CA GLU A 792 14.82 108.75 24.64
C GLU A 792 15.92 108.82 25.65
N GLY A 793 16.91 109.67 25.31
CA GLY A 793 17.93 110.06 26.26
C GLY A 793 18.94 111.02 25.65
N GLU A 794 18.42 112.24 25.39
CA GLU A 794 19.20 113.43 25.41
C GLU A 794 18.28 114.61 24.92
N ASP A 795 17.61 115.28 25.83
CA ASP A 795 17.64 116.73 26.11
C ASP A 795 17.05 117.07 27.49
#